data_b45cb5612f1e6719e8d9282a7e39179e
#
_entry.id   b45cb5612f1e6719e8d9282a7e39179e
#
_cell.length_a   1.000
_cell.length_b   1.000
_cell.length_c   1.000
_cell.angle_alpha   90.00
_cell.angle_beta   90.00
_cell.angle_gamma   90.00
#
_symmetry.space_group_name_H-M   'P 1'
#
loop_
_entity.id
_entity.type
_entity.pdbx_description
1 polymer ?
#
loop_
_entity_poly.entity_id
_entity_poly.type
_entity_poly.pdbx_seq_one_letter_code
_entity_poly.pdbx_strand_id
1 'polypeptide(L)'
;MRKLYVKIFALSLICSQLIAPLKTLAQENQLVEVSGTVVDHESKQALPGVGVTIKGTVAGTTTDQKGNFKLRSKLKFPFYLVFSSVGFQTQEFQVKDLGAKLNIELETQSLLFNEVVITASRVPENILKSPVAIEKLDIRALRSSPAPSFYDALENVKGVQMTTASLTFKIPNTRGFNIPSNYRFMQLVDGIDMQAATLGVPLGNAIGPTELDIASIEITPGAASALYGMNAINGMSNLITKSPFLYQGLSFYQKGGINHLGGTGRDASGLSETAIRYAKAFNDKFAFKVNLSYLRGTDWLSDTRTDQNPNNLKSANPAFAALSGANNVAYDGWNKYGDDVLAGSNTVSLSGLTINGKPNQTLNVARTGYWEKDLVNPIVDNLKFDAAVHYRIGENTELSYDYRIGKMDGVFQRGNKIQLDNVIIQNHKLELKGSNFLVRAYMSLENSGDSYNVKPLADNLDLASGGSNSAWGTKYKTALNNYATQNGGLLTDQNLAAATAFARQQADAGRVEPGTPAFDALKKTIIGVNNWDIKSSTIPNATETGGAALVQRSRLYHVEGQWDLSKQVKYFNLLVGGDARVYEIIPDGNSFVDFSRPIADRGTPLADGSFGKNIYYKKVGAFTQLTKTLFQERLKIFGS
;
A
#
# COMPACT_ATOMS: atom_id res chain seq x y z
N MET A 1 24.02 7.14 11.69
CA MET A 1 23.17 6.98 12.89
C MET A 1 23.55 7.96 14.03
N ARG A 2 24.79 8.05 14.48
CA ARG A 2 25.17 8.95 15.62
C ARG A 2 24.88 10.45 15.42
N LYS A 3 24.93 10.97 14.19
CA LYS A 3 24.61 12.39 13.86
C LYS A 3 23.11 12.70 13.80
N LEU A 4 22.25 11.69 13.67
CA LEU A 4 20.79 11.84 13.63
C LEU A 4 20.22 11.95 15.05
N TYR A 5 20.74 11.15 15.98
CA TYR A 5 20.31 11.18 17.38
C TYR A 5 20.65 12.51 18.06
N VAL A 6 21.80 13.13 17.72
CA VAL A 6 22.19 14.44 18.26
C VAL A 6 21.24 15.55 17.77
N LYS A 7 20.76 15.48 16.54
CA LYS A 7 19.78 16.46 16.02
C LYS A 7 18.38 16.29 16.61
N ILE A 8 17.96 15.05 16.87
CA ILE A 8 16.67 14.77 17.52
C ILE A 8 16.71 15.19 18.99
N PHE A 9 17.84 14.97 19.67
CA PHE A 9 18.03 15.40 21.07
C PHE A 9 18.10 16.93 21.19
N ALA A 10 18.72 17.61 20.25
CA ALA A 10 18.73 19.07 20.20
C ALA A 10 17.34 19.67 19.93
N LEU A 11 16.53 19.02 19.11
CA LEU A 11 15.15 19.45 18.83
C LEU A 11 14.23 19.24 20.04
N SER A 12 14.43 18.18 20.83
CA SER A 12 13.69 17.95 22.07
C SER A 12 14.05 18.94 23.17
N LEU A 13 15.30 19.41 23.24
CA LEU A 13 15.74 20.41 24.21
C LEU A 13 15.17 21.82 23.89
N ILE A 14 14.99 22.14 22.61
CA ILE A 14 14.39 23.42 22.18
C ILE A 14 12.88 23.45 22.48
N CYS A 15 12.18 22.32 22.34
CA CYS A 15 10.78 22.23 22.72
C CYS A 15 10.53 22.30 24.24
N SER A 16 11.50 21.92 25.07
CA SER A 16 11.36 21.97 26.53
C SER A 16 11.53 23.40 27.11
N GLN A 17 12.14 24.31 26.39
CA GLN A 17 12.34 25.70 26.86
C GLN A 17 11.20 26.65 26.50
N LEU A 18 10.21 26.20 25.71
CA LEU A 18 9.01 27.01 25.37
C LEU A 18 7.85 26.86 26.36
N ILE A 19 8.04 26.13 27.45
CA ILE A 19 7.04 26.01 28.53
C ILE A 19 7.49 26.89 29.71
N ALA A 20 7.43 28.21 29.52
CA ALA A 20 7.47 29.12 30.65
C ALA A 20 6.08 29.20 31.30
N PRO A 21 5.95 29.11 32.62
CA PRO A 21 4.65 29.21 33.27
C PRO A 21 4.15 30.67 33.20
N LEU A 22 3.15 30.90 32.37
CA LEU A 22 2.35 32.13 32.45
C LEU A 22 1.60 32.11 33.80
N LYS A 23 1.94 33.00 34.68
CA LYS A 23 1.17 33.28 35.90
C LYS A 23 -0.27 33.65 35.51
N THR A 24 -1.20 32.74 35.69
CA THR A 24 -2.63 33.03 35.59
C THR A 24 -3.09 33.77 36.86
N LEU A 25 -3.62 34.96 36.69
CA LEU A 25 -4.43 35.64 37.71
C LEU A 25 -5.67 34.78 37.94
N ALA A 26 -5.76 34.17 39.11
CA ALA A 26 -6.92 33.41 39.53
C ALA A 26 -8.12 34.35 39.75
N GLN A 27 -9.02 34.36 38.79
CA GLN A 27 -10.36 34.91 39.00
C GLN A 27 -11.22 33.75 39.51
N GLU A 28 -11.82 33.92 40.70
CA GLU A 28 -12.79 32.95 41.27
C GLU A 28 -13.96 32.76 40.30
N ASN A 29 -13.92 31.63 39.59
CA ASN A 29 -15.03 31.22 38.76
C ASN A 29 -15.96 30.28 39.56
N GLN A 30 -17.17 30.72 39.81
CA GLN A 30 -18.23 29.87 40.37
C GLN A 30 -18.45 28.64 39.49
N LEU A 31 -18.46 27.46 40.12
CA LEU A 31 -18.80 26.18 39.46
C LEU A 31 -20.27 26.19 39.08
N VAL A 32 -20.56 26.13 37.82
CA VAL A 32 -21.92 26.01 37.27
C VAL A 32 -22.25 24.53 37.10
N GLU A 33 -23.32 24.06 37.67
CA GLU A 33 -23.86 22.70 37.47
C GLU A 33 -25.07 22.78 36.52
N VAL A 34 -25.00 22.06 35.39
CA VAL A 34 -26.12 21.87 34.46
C VAL A 34 -26.52 20.42 34.47
N SER A 35 -27.82 20.16 34.58
CA SER A 35 -28.39 18.80 34.60
C SER A 35 -29.62 18.69 33.72
N GLY A 36 -29.92 17.48 33.29
CA GLY A 36 -31.09 17.23 32.44
C GLY A 36 -31.29 15.76 32.13
N THR A 37 -32.23 15.51 31.25
CA THR A 37 -32.54 14.17 30.70
C THR A 37 -32.46 14.19 29.19
N VAL A 38 -32.02 13.08 28.63
CA VAL A 38 -31.96 12.85 27.16
C VAL A 38 -32.85 11.65 26.85
N VAL A 39 -33.76 11.84 25.90
CA VAL A 39 -34.71 10.82 25.46
C VAL A 39 -34.72 10.73 23.92
N ASP A 40 -35.15 9.60 23.41
CA ASP A 40 -35.45 9.42 21.99
C ASP A 40 -36.71 10.22 21.60
N HIS A 41 -36.65 10.94 20.50
CA HIS A 41 -37.77 11.81 20.06
C HIS A 41 -39.03 11.00 19.71
N GLU A 42 -38.91 9.84 19.09
CA GLU A 42 -40.03 9.01 18.62
C GLU A 42 -40.59 8.14 19.75
N SER A 43 -39.74 7.35 20.40
CA SER A 43 -40.15 6.38 21.43
C SER A 43 -40.32 6.97 22.83
N LYS A 44 -39.81 8.18 23.06
CA LYS A 44 -39.72 8.85 24.38
C LYS A 44 -38.96 8.05 25.43
N GLN A 45 -38.25 7.02 25.02
CA GLN A 45 -37.41 6.22 25.93
C GLN A 45 -36.13 6.95 26.32
N ALA A 46 -35.71 6.74 27.56
CA ALA A 46 -34.46 7.30 28.05
C ALA A 46 -33.25 6.77 27.27
N LEU A 47 -32.33 7.65 26.92
CA LEU A 47 -31.11 7.31 26.17
C LEU A 47 -29.89 7.28 27.10
N PRO A 48 -29.40 6.08 27.48
CA PRO A 48 -28.16 5.93 28.25
C PRO A 48 -26.93 6.09 27.35
N GLY A 49 -25.82 6.57 27.92
CA GLY A 49 -24.55 6.64 27.24
C GLY A 49 -24.44 7.77 26.20
N VAL A 50 -25.36 8.72 26.16
CA VAL A 50 -25.26 9.91 25.32
C VAL A 50 -24.10 10.78 25.80
N GLY A 51 -23.15 11.09 24.94
CA GLY A 51 -22.08 12.04 25.21
C GLY A 51 -22.63 13.47 25.30
N VAL A 52 -22.39 14.15 26.42
CA VAL A 52 -22.76 15.56 26.64
C VAL A 52 -21.48 16.36 26.83
N THR A 53 -21.11 17.15 25.86
CA THR A 53 -19.85 17.90 25.88
C THR A 53 -20.10 19.40 25.74
N ILE A 54 -19.26 20.22 26.33
CA ILE A 54 -19.30 21.67 26.11
C ILE A 54 -18.58 21.99 24.81
N LYS A 55 -19.28 22.65 23.89
CA LYS A 55 -18.73 23.01 22.57
C LYS A 55 -17.41 23.76 22.71
N GLY A 56 -16.39 23.28 22.00
CA GLY A 56 -15.05 23.87 22.00
C GLY A 56 -14.18 23.52 23.21
N THR A 57 -14.61 22.58 24.07
CA THR A 57 -13.83 22.13 25.22
C THR A 57 -13.75 20.60 25.28
N VAL A 58 -12.88 20.07 26.13
CA VAL A 58 -12.81 18.63 26.47
C VAL A 58 -13.70 18.25 27.67
N ALA A 59 -14.39 19.21 28.25
CA ALA A 59 -15.25 18.99 29.39
C ALA A 59 -16.59 18.36 28.97
N GLY A 60 -16.92 17.22 29.52
CA GLY A 60 -18.14 16.50 29.18
C GLY A 60 -18.52 15.46 30.23
N THR A 61 -19.68 14.87 30.05
CA THR A 61 -20.23 13.76 30.83
C THR A 61 -21.00 12.82 29.90
N THR A 62 -21.52 11.74 30.43
CA THR A 62 -22.45 10.83 29.73
C THR A 62 -23.74 10.66 30.50
N THR A 63 -24.83 10.33 29.81
CA THR A 63 -26.10 10.04 30.46
C THR A 63 -26.07 8.67 31.17
N ASP A 64 -26.74 8.58 32.30
CA ASP A 64 -26.95 7.34 33.06
C ASP A 64 -28.01 6.40 32.41
N GLN A 65 -28.32 5.26 33.06
CA GLN A 65 -29.30 4.30 32.55
C GLN A 65 -30.73 4.88 32.42
N LYS A 66 -31.03 5.97 33.12
CA LYS A 66 -32.30 6.69 33.06
C LYS A 66 -32.25 7.92 32.14
N GLY A 67 -31.18 8.08 31.36
CA GLY A 67 -30.98 9.20 30.47
C GLY A 67 -30.60 10.52 31.17
N ASN A 68 -30.33 10.51 32.49
CA ASN A 68 -29.97 11.74 33.20
C ASN A 68 -28.49 12.06 33.04
N PHE A 69 -28.18 13.34 32.97
CA PHE A 69 -26.80 13.83 33.00
C PHE A 69 -26.61 14.96 34.00
N LYS A 70 -25.38 15.10 34.48
CA LYS A 70 -24.91 16.21 35.30
C LYS A 70 -23.53 16.63 34.80
N LEU A 71 -23.37 17.90 34.49
CA LEU A 71 -22.14 18.49 34.02
C LEU A 71 -21.77 19.70 34.86
N ARG A 72 -20.55 19.72 35.40
CA ARG A 72 -20.01 20.85 36.16
C ARG A 72 -18.97 21.58 35.32
N SER A 73 -19.08 22.90 35.21
CA SER A 73 -18.16 23.70 34.42
C SER A 73 -17.87 25.05 35.10
N LYS A 74 -16.72 25.61 34.76
CA LYS A 74 -16.30 26.97 35.15
C LYS A 74 -16.59 28.04 34.06
N LEU A 75 -17.40 27.70 33.07
CA LEU A 75 -17.70 28.60 31.96
C LEU A 75 -18.79 29.62 32.31
N LYS A 76 -18.67 30.83 31.77
CA LYS A 76 -19.71 31.88 31.86
C LYS A 76 -20.78 31.64 30.80
N PHE A 77 -22.02 31.92 31.12
CA PHE A 77 -23.15 31.91 30.18
C PHE A 77 -23.03 33.02 29.14
N PRO A 78 -23.56 32.85 27.91
CA PRO A 78 -24.11 31.59 27.37
C PRO A 78 -23.03 30.66 26.82
N PHE A 79 -23.24 29.33 26.91
CA PHE A 79 -22.40 28.32 26.25
C PHE A 79 -23.27 27.24 25.60
N TYR A 80 -22.70 26.47 24.70
CA TYR A 80 -23.40 25.39 24.01
C TYR A 80 -23.00 24.02 24.55
N LEU A 81 -23.99 23.18 24.78
CA LEU A 81 -23.82 21.74 25.00
C LEU A 81 -24.06 21.01 23.70
N VAL A 82 -23.21 20.04 23.41
CA VAL A 82 -23.32 19.15 22.25
C VAL A 82 -23.70 17.77 22.77
N PHE A 83 -24.84 17.29 22.33
CA PHE A 83 -25.36 15.96 22.63
C PHE A 83 -25.10 15.04 21.45
N SER A 84 -24.38 13.93 21.67
CA SER A 84 -24.04 12.99 20.62
C SER A 84 -24.21 11.55 21.10
N SER A 85 -24.87 10.74 20.29
CA SER A 85 -25.04 9.30 20.53
C SER A 85 -25.05 8.55 19.20
N VAL A 86 -24.62 7.30 19.25
CA VAL A 86 -24.64 6.42 18.07
C VAL A 86 -26.09 6.16 17.66
N GLY A 87 -26.43 6.43 16.39
CA GLY A 87 -27.79 6.26 15.88
C GLY A 87 -28.69 7.49 15.99
N PHE A 88 -28.19 8.59 16.57
CA PHE A 88 -28.96 9.82 16.73
C PHE A 88 -28.27 11.02 16.08
N GLN A 89 -29.04 12.02 15.68
CA GLN A 89 -28.51 13.28 15.18
C GLN A 89 -27.82 14.03 16.33
N THR A 90 -26.62 14.54 16.06
CA THR A 90 -25.93 15.41 17.02
C THR A 90 -26.69 16.71 17.14
N GLN A 91 -27.07 17.08 18.39
CA GLN A 91 -27.82 18.28 18.68
C GLN A 91 -27.01 19.24 19.53
N GLU A 92 -27.08 20.54 19.22
CA GLU A 92 -26.48 21.60 20.00
C GLU A 92 -27.58 22.37 20.76
N PHE A 93 -27.37 22.58 22.05
CA PHE A 93 -28.29 23.32 22.91
C PHE A 93 -27.58 24.47 23.60
N GLN A 94 -28.12 25.69 23.46
CA GLN A 94 -27.58 26.86 24.14
C GLN A 94 -28.08 26.95 25.57
N VAL A 95 -27.17 26.92 26.53
CA VAL A 95 -27.47 27.15 27.97
C VAL A 95 -27.26 28.63 28.24
N LYS A 96 -28.38 29.30 28.65
CA LYS A 96 -28.41 30.77 28.86
C LYS A 96 -28.28 31.17 30.30
N ASP A 97 -28.75 30.35 31.24
CA ASP A 97 -28.79 30.67 32.68
C ASP A 97 -28.73 29.40 33.55
N LEU A 98 -28.58 29.58 34.85
CA LEU A 98 -28.61 28.58 35.90
C LEU A 98 -30.07 28.28 36.32
N GLY A 99 -30.55 27.04 36.18
CA GLY A 99 -31.73 26.58 36.87
C GLY A 99 -32.75 25.78 36.08
N ALA A 100 -32.62 25.67 34.77
CA ALA A 100 -33.51 24.81 33.99
C ALA A 100 -32.96 23.38 33.91
N LYS A 101 -33.73 22.41 34.39
CA LYS A 101 -33.46 21.01 34.05
C LYS A 101 -33.71 20.82 32.55
N LEU A 102 -32.67 20.51 31.80
CA LEU A 102 -32.76 20.39 30.36
C LEU A 102 -33.42 19.07 29.95
N ASN A 103 -34.43 19.13 29.11
CA ASN A 103 -35.02 17.97 28.47
C ASN A 103 -34.63 18.00 27.00
N ILE A 104 -33.79 17.07 26.61
CA ILE A 104 -33.26 16.98 25.25
C ILE A 104 -33.88 15.74 24.58
N GLU A 105 -34.45 15.94 23.42
CA GLU A 105 -35.00 14.88 22.59
C GLU A 105 -34.06 14.71 21.37
N LEU A 106 -33.41 13.56 21.26
CA LEU A 106 -32.58 13.27 20.09
C LEU A 106 -33.40 12.56 19.03
N GLU A 107 -33.33 13.08 17.82
CA GLU A 107 -33.92 12.43 16.66
C GLU A 107 -33.07 11.25 16.21
N THR A 108 -33.74 10.13 15.93
CA THR A 108 -33.06 8.97 15.34
C THR A 108 -32.48 9.38 13.98
N GLN A 109 -31.18 9.24 13.84
CA GLN A 109 -30.53 9.43 12.57
C GLN A 109 -30.80 8.20 11.70
N SER A 110 -31.75 8.28 10.76
CA SER A 110 -31.88 7.25 9.73
C SER A 110 -30.64 7.30 8.85
N LEU A 111 -29.72 6.41 9.09
CA LEU A 111 -28.36 6.37 8.52
C LEU A 111 -28.34 6.25 6.98
N LEU A 112 -29.44 5.84 6.36
CA LEU A 112 -29.52 5.61 4.91
C LEU A 112 -30.01 6.81 4.10
N PHE A 113 -30.76 7.75 4.70
CA PHE A 113 -31.43 8.79 3.91
C PHE A 113 -30.62 10.08 3.71
N ASN A 114 -29.57 10.33 4.48
CA ASN A 114 -28.78 11.57 4.40
C ASN A 114 -27.26 11.35 4.19
N GLU A 115 -26.87 10.17 3.77
CA GLU A 115 -25.46 9.90 3.55
C GLU A 115 -24.95 10.60 2.28
N VAL A 116 -23.97 11.48 2.48
CA VAL A 116 -23.36 12.27 1.41
C VAL A 116 -22.10 11.58 0.91
N VAL A 117 -21.96 11.51 -0.41
CA VAL A 117 -20.78 11.01 -1.13
C VAL A 117 -20.27 12.08 -2.10
N ILE A 118 -18.98 12.03 -2.41
CA ILE A 118 -18.33 13.00 -3.30
C ILE A 118 -17.82 12.33 -4.57
N THR A 119 -17.49 11.05 -4.49
CA THR A 119 -16.78 10.33 -5.54
C THR A 119 -17.58 10.17 -6.84
N ALA A 120 -18.91 10.09 -6.79
CA ALA A 120 -19.74 9.89 -7.99
C ALA A 120 -19.79 11.07 -8.94
N SER A 121 -19.82 12.27 -8.39
CA SER A 121 -20.08 13.50 -9.14
C SER A 121 -19.06 14.61 -8.90
N ARG A 122 -17.99 14.31 -8.13
CA ARG A 122 -17.00 15.28 -7.66
C ARG A 122 -17.58 16.45 -6.84
N VAL A 123 -18.87 16.43 -6.56
CA VAL A 123 -19.58 17.36 -5.66
C VAL A 123 -20.32 16.55 -4.60
N PRO A 124 -20.53 17.11 -3.40
CA PRO A 124 -21.30 16.44 -2.37
C PRO A 124 -22.74 16.16 -2.84
N GLU A 125 -23.14 14.90 -2.88
CA GLU A 125 -24.51 14.51 -3.20
C GLU A 125 -24.99 13.35 -2.31
N ASN A 126 -26.30 13.21 -2.19
CA ASN A 126 -26.88 12.10 -1.45
C ASN A 126 -26.61 10.77 -2.19
N ILE A 127 -26.15 9.75 -1.48
CA ILE A 127 -25.78 8.44 -2.06
C ILE A 127 -26.94 7.81 -2.85
N LEU A 128 -28.18 7.97 -2.37
CA LEU A 128 -29.39 7.45 -3.05
C LEU A 128 -29.74 8.20 -4.33
N LYS A 129 -29.22 9.43 -4.50
CA LYS A 129 -29.43 10.24 -5.70
C LYS A 129 -28.24 10.15 -6.67
N SER A 130 -27.20 9.39 -6.31
CA SER A 130 -26.02 9.21 -7.15
C SER A 130 -26.37 8.44 -8.44
N PRO A 131 -25.93 8.90 -9.61
CA PRO A 131 -26.14 8.19 -10.87
C PRO A 131 -25.22 6.97 -11.02
N VAL A 132 -24.24 6.82 -10.15
CA VAL A 132 -23.25 5.74 -10.16
C VAL A 132 -23.37 4.97 -8.86
N ALA A 133 -23.26 3.64 -8.92
CA ALA A 133 -23.23 2.82 -7.73
C ALA A 133 -21.98 3.16 -6.90
N ILE A 134 -22.19 3.59 -5.67
CA ILE A 134 -21.15 3.86 -4.67
C ILE A 134 -21.48 3.07 -3.43
N GLU A 135 -20.45 2.46 -2.88
CA GLU A 135 -20.50 1.88 -1.55
C GLU A 135 -19.67 2.78 -0.62
N LYS A 136 -20.18 3.07 0.56
CA LYS A 136 -19.48 3.88 1.55
C LYS A 136 -19.31 3.09 2.84
N LEU A 137 -18.07 3.03 3.30
CA LEU A 137 -17.72 2.55 4.62
C LEU A 137 -17.45 3.75 5.52
N ASP A 138 -18.33 3.98 6.47
CA ASP A 138 -18.11 5.00 7.48
C ASP A 138 -17.18 4.50 8.59
N ILE A 139 -16.79 5.40 9.49
CA ILE A 139 -15.88 5.06 10.60
C ILE A 139 -16.46 3.98 11.53
N ARG A 140 -17.80 3.81 11.60
CA ARG A 140 -18.44 2.79 12.42
C ARG A 140 -18.32 1.43 11.76
N ALA A 141 -18.60 1.35 10.46
CA ALA A 141 -18.42 0.13 9.68
C ALA A 141 -16.97 -0.36 9.76
N LEU A 142 -15.99 0.57 9.65
CA LEU A 142 -14.57 0.23 9.78
C LEU A 142 -14.22 -0.29 11.18
N ARG A 143 -14.71 0.34 12.25
CA ARG A 143 -14.45 -0.08 13.64
C ARG A 143 -15.17 -1.35 14.05
N SER A 144 -16.32 -1.64 13.48
CA SER A 144 -17.07 -2.86 13.77
C SER A 144 -16.58 -4.08 12.98
N SER A 145 -15.72 -3.86 12.00
CA SER A 145 -15.13 -4.94 11.24
C SER A 145 -14.13 -5.72 12.11
N PRO A 146 -14.20 -7.06 12.15
CA PRO A 146 -13.23 -7.91 12.84
C PRO A 146 -11.91 -8.01 12.09
N ALA A 147 -11.78 -7.35 10.95
CA ALA A 147 -10.60 -7.40 10.10
C ALA A 147 -9.36 -6.82 10.83
N PRO A 148 -8.18 -7.41 10.69
CA PRO A 148 -6.96 -6.94 11.32
C PRO A 148 -6.52 -5.54 10.85
N SER A 149 -6.90 -5.17 9.63
CA SER A 149 -6.67 -3.85 9.05
C SER A 149 -7.96 -3.30 8.47
N PHE A 150 -8.17 -1.99 8.54
CA PHE A 150 -9.30 -1.33 7.88
C PHE A 150 -9.35 -1.61 6.36
N TYR A 151 -8.20 -1.92 5.78
CA TYR A 151 -8.10 -2.25 4.36
C TYR A 151 -8.72 -3.61 4.04
N ASP A 152 -8.66 -4.56 4.97
CA ASP A 152 -9.31 -5.86 4.84
C ASP A 152 -10.84 -5.73 4.89
N ALA A 153 -11.35 -4.71 5.57
CA ALA A 153 -12.78 -4.44 5.61
C ALA A 153 -13.38 -4.15 4.22
N LEU A 154 -12.55 -3.78 3.24
CA LEU A 154 -12.97 -3.57 1.85
C LEU A 154 -13.50 -4.87 1.19
N GLU A 155 -13.08 -6.05 1.64
CA GLU A 155 -13.60 -7.33 1.15
C GLU A 155 -15.09 -7.53 1.46
N ASN A 156 -15.62 -6.83 2.48
CA ASN A 156 -17.04 -6.89 2.81
C ASN A 156 -17.90 -6.04 1.86
N VAL A 157 -17.29 -5.27 0.96
CA VAL A 157 -18.00 -4.46 -0.02
C VAL A 157 -18.39 -5.32 -1.23
N LYS A 158 -19.64 -5.22 -1.66
CA LYS A 158 -20.16 -6.01 -2.79
C LYS A 158 -19.34 -5.78 -4.06
N GLY A 159 -18.86 -6.89 -4.64
CA GLY A 159 -18.10 -6.88 -5.89
C GLY A 159 -16.66 -6.40 -5.75
N VAL A 160 -16.15 -6.22 -4.53
CA VAL A 160 -14.73 -5.98 -4.24
C VAL A 160 -14.05 -7.29 -3.88
N GLN A 161 -12.87 -7.50 -4.42
CA GLN A 161 -11.97 -8.61 -4.11
C GLN A 161 -10.61 -8.03 -3.76
N MET A 162 -9.94 -8.59 -2.77
CA MET A 162 -8.60 -8.15 -2.36
C MET A 162 -7.55 -9.14 -2.80
N THR A 163 -6.48 -8.65 -3.40
CA THR A 163 -5.25 -9.43 -3.59
C THR A 163 -4.27 -9.02 -2.50
N THR A 164 -3.95 -9.94 -1.62
CA THR A 164 -2.97 -9.71 -0.55
C THR A 164 -1.59 -10.11 -1.04
N ALA A 165 -0.72 -9.13 -1.24
CA ALA A 165 0.65 -9.33 -1.71
C ALA A 165 1.70 -9.23 -0.57
N SER A 166 1.33 -8.64 0.56
CA SER A 166 2.11 -8.53 1.81
C SER A 166 1.14 -8.16 2.94
N LEU A 167 1.57 -8.21 4.19
CA LEU A 167 0.80 -7.71 5.33
C LEU A 167 0.34 -6.25 5.13
N THR A 168 1.18 -5.44 4.51
CA THR A 168 0.92 -4.01 4.27
C THR A 168 0.58 -3.70 2.81
N PHE A 169 0.60 -4.68 1.93
CA PHE A 169 0.40 -4.46 0.50
C PHE A 169 -0.81 -5.23 0.00
N LYS A 170 -1.96 -4.57 0.00
CA LYS A 170 -3.24 -5.14 -0.43
C LYS A 170 -3.84 -4.32 -1.55
N ILE A 171 -4.28 -4.99 -2.60
CA ILE A 171 -4.73 -4.37 -3.84
C ILE A 171 -6.19 -4.74 -4.07
N PRO A 172 -7.09 -3.75 -4.08
CA PRO A 172 -8.49 -3.99 -4.40
C PRO A 172 -8.71 -4.19 -5.90
N ASN A 173 -9.68 -5.02 -6.20
CA ASN A 173 -10.22 -5.25 -7.54
C ASN A 173 -11.74 -5.22 -7.49
N THR A 174 -12.39 -4.85 -8.58
CA THR A 174 -13.85 -4.88 -8.63
C THR A 174 -14.37 -5.70 -9.77
N ARG A 175 -15.56 -6.30 -9.59
CA ARG A 175 -16.34 -7.02 -10.61
C ARG A 175 -15.59 -8.19 -11.27
N GLY A 176 -14.70 -8.86 -10.52
CA GLY A 176 -14.04 -10.08 -10.99
C GLY A 176 -12.88 -9.90 -11.98
N PHE A 177 -12.52 -8.67 -12.36
CA PHE A 177 -11.38 -8.40 -13.25
C PHE A 177 -10.07 -8.34 -12.43
N ASN A 178 -9.75 -9.45 -11.79
CA ASN A 178 -8.63 -9.54 -10.86
C ASN A 178 -7.30 -9.76 -11.59
N ILE A 179 -6.36 -8.84 -11.37
CA ILE A 179 -4.95 -9.00 -11.71
C ILE A 179 -4.09 -8.65 -10.49
N PRO A 180 -2.99 -9.37 -10.21
CA PRO A 180 -2.19 -9.16 -8.99
C PRO A 180 -1.66 -7.74 -8.80
N SER A 181 -1.44 -7.00 -9.88
CA SER A 181 -0.92 -5.62 -9.86
C SER A 181 -1.93 -4.67 -10.48
N ASN A 182 -3.13 -4.56 -9.90
CA ASN A 182 -4.24 -3.84 -10.52
C ASN A 182 -3.98 -2.34 -10.71
N TYR A 183 -3.17 -1.95 -11.68
CA TYR A 183 -2.90 -0.56 -12.07
C TYR A 183 -4.13 0.15 -12.69
N ARG A 184 -5.24 -0.57 -12.89
CA ARG A 184 -6.51 -0.04 -13.41
C ARG A 184 -7.52 0.31 -12.31
N PHE A 185 -7.18 0.06 -11.05
CA PHE A 185 -7.95 0.47 -9.90
C PHE A 185 -7.31 1.73 -9.30
N MET A 186 -8.04 2.83 -9.31
CA MET A 186 -7.54 4.10 -8.78
C MET A 186 -7.75 4.18 -7.27
N GLN A 187 -6.72 4.55 -6.56
CA GLN A 187 -6.75 4.76 -5.12
C GLN A 187 -6.46 6.22 -4.81
N LEU A 188 -7.45 6.92 -4.26
CA LEU A 188 -7.30 8.32 -3.84
C LEU A 188 -7.27 8.42 -2.32
N VAL A 189 -6.49 9.36 -1.81
CA VAL A 189 -6.54 9.83 -0.43
C VAL A 189 -6.69 11.35 -0.48
N ASP A 190 -7.84 11.85 -0.05
CA ASP A 190 -8.18 13.29 -0.14
C ASP A 190 -7.93 13.84 -1.55
N GLY A 191 -8.21 13.02 -2.59
CA GLY A 191 -8.01 13.35 -3.99
C GLY A 191 -6.60 13.22 -4.54
N ILE A 192 -5.60 12.85 -3.74
CA ILE A 192 -4.25 12.50 -4.22
C ILE A 192 -4.28 11.07 -4.78
N ASP A 193 -3.83 10.88 -5.99
CA ASP A 193 -3.60 9.56 -6.57
C ASP A 193 -2.41 8.87 -5.87
N MET A 194 -2.69 7.74 -5.23
CA MET A 194 -1.70 6.98 -4.46
C MET A 194 -0.97 5.92 -5.30
N GLN A 195 -1.18 5.91 -6.60
CA GLN A 195 -0.44 5.02 -7.49
C GLN A 195 0.99 5.52 -7.67
N ALA A 196 1.94 4.65 -7.41
CA ALA A 196 3.35 4.91 -7.70
C ALA A 196 3.57 5.03 -9.20
N ALA A 197 4.20 6.10 -9.64
CA ALA A 197 4.27 6.46 -11.06
C ALA A 197 5.10 5.47 -11.90
N THR A 198 6.19 4.94 -11.34
CA THR A 198 7.10 4.01 -12.02
C THR A 198 6.86 2.56 -11.62
N LEU A 199 6.57 2.26 -10.37
CA LEU A 199 6.14 0.93 -9.93
C LEU A 199 4.81 0.52 -10.57
N GLY A 200 3.98 1.49 -10.93
CA GLY A 200 2.75 1.27 -11.69
C GLY A 200 1.69 0.47 -10.94
N VAL A 201 1.74 0.44 -9.60
CA VAL A 201 0.80 -0.29 -8.75
C VAL A 201 0.21 0.62 -7.68
N PRO A 202 -1.05 0.44 -7.31
CA PRO A 202 -1.59 1.10 -6.13
C PRO A 202 -0.89 0.54 -4.89
N LEU A 203 -0.34 1.44 -4.08
CA LEU A 203 0.49 1.04 -2.92
C LEU A 203 -0.33 0.64 -1.69
N GLY A 204 -1.63 0.46 -1.88
CA GLY A 204 -2.53 -0.03 -0.86
C GLY A 204 -2.55 0.84 0.39
N ASN A 205 -2.52 0.18 1.53
CA ASN A 205 -2.44 0.85 2.82
C ASN A 205 -0.99 1.13 3.29
N ALA A 206 0.01 0.79 2.48
CA ALA A 206 1.41 0.96 2.87
C ALA A 206 1.81 2.43 3.06
N ILE A 207 1.20 3.35 2.31
CA ILE A 207 1.49 4.79 2.35
C ILE A 207 0.25 5.66 2.61
N GLY A 208 -0.91 5.06 2.77
CA GLY A 208 -2.17 5.76 3.05
C GLY A 208 -2.24 6.34 4.46
N PRO A 209 -3.36 6.99 4.82
CA PRO A 209 -3.58 7.50 6.16
C PRO A 209 -3.59 6.36 7.20
N THR A 210 -3.37 6.73 8.45
CA THR A 210 -3.60 5.80 9.56
C THR A 210 -5.09 5.55 9.74
N GLU A 211 -5.47 4.40 10.29
CA GLU A 211 -6.88 4.10 10.62
C GLU A 211 -7.51 5.17 11.51
N LEU A 212 -6.72 5.76 12.40
CA LEU A 212 -7.19 6.83 13.30
C LEU A 212 -7.64 8.09 12.57
N ASP A 213 -7.09 8.36 11.38
CA ASP A 213 -7.41 9.57 10.61
C ASP A 213 -8.44 9.37 9.50
N ILE A 214 -8.96 8.14 9.29
CA ILE A 214 -9.99 7.88 8.28
C ILE A 214 -11.37 8.30 8.82
N ALA A 215 -12.08 9.12 8.05
CA ALA A 215 -13.46 9.48 8.28
C ALA A 215 -14.42 8.52 7.54
N SER A 216 -14.14 8.22 6.28
CA SER A 216 -14.89 7.29 5.44
C SER A 216 -14.08 6.82 4.24
N ILE A 217 -14.51 5.72 3.64
CA ILE A 217 -13.99 5.21 2.38
C ILE A 217 -15.16 5.11 1.42
N GLU A 218 -15.07 5.78 0.27
CA GLU A 218 -16.03 5.68 -0.82
C GLU A 218 -15.44 4.78 -1.90
N ILE A 219 -16.21 3.79 -2.34
CA ILE A 219 -15.80 2.85 -3.38
C ILE A 219 -16.79 2.92 -4.53
N THR A 220 -16.27 3.15 -5.72
CA THR A 220 -17.03 3.06 -6.96
C THR A 220 -16.61 1.79 -7.70
N PRO A 221 -17.43 0.72 -7.68
CA PRO A 221 -17.14 -0.49 -8.42
C PRO A 221 -17.33 -0.27 -9.92
N GLY A 222 -16.34 -0.64 -10.73
CA GLY A 222 -16.37 -0.47 -12.17
C GLY A 222 -15.81 0.85 -12.67
N ALA A 223 -16.11 1.23 -13.91
CA ALA A 223 -15.46 2.36 -14.55
C ALA A 223 -15.90 3.72 -13.97
N ALA A 224 -14.93 4.50 -13.54
CA ALA A 224 -15.08 5.90 -13.15
C ALA A 224 -14.20 6.84 -14.01
N SER A 225 -13.76 6.36 -15.17
CA SER A 225 -12.78 7.03 -16.02
C SER A 225 -13.26 8.34 -16.63
N ALA A 226 -14.57 8.55 -16.80
CA ALA A 226 -15.12 9.78 -17.33
C ALA A 226 -14.77 11.01 -16.49
N LEU A 227 -14.71 10.86 -15.14
CA LEU A 227 -14.40 11.93 -14.22
C LEU A 227 -12.97 11.89 -13.68
N TYR A 228 -12.35 10.71 -13.63
CA TYR A 228 -11.06 10.50 -12.96
C TYR A 228 -9.92 10.07 -13.90
N GLY A 229 -10.22 9.86 -15.18
CA GLY A 229 -9.24 9.51 -16.20
C GLY A 229 -8.97 8.01 -16.31
N MET A 230 -8.02 7.65 -17.18
CA MET A 230 -7.83 6.28 -17.69
C MET A 230 -7.48 5.22 -16.63
N ASN A 231 -6.93 5.60 -15.48
CA ASN A 231 -6.56 4.62 -14.45
C ASN A 231 -7.76 4.13 -13.62
N ALA A 232 -8.94 4.74 -13.76
CA ALA A 232 -10.15 4.35 -13.03
C ALA A 232 -11.08 3.44 -13.87
N ILE A 233 -10.53 2.44 -14.56
CA ILE A 233 -11.29 1.53 -15.44
C ILE A 233 -11.88 0.37 -14.63
N ASN A 234 -11.15 -0.18 -13.68
CA ASN A 234 -11.58 -1.31 -12.85
C ASN A 234 -12.15 -0.87 -11.49
N GLY A 235 -12.52 0.38 -11.36
CA GLY A 235 -13.03 0.94 -10.12
C GLY A 235 -12.09 1.93 -9.47
N MET A 236 -12.57 2.49 -8.37
CA MET A 236 -11.77 3.39 -7.55
C MET A 236 -12.21 3.36 -6.11
N SER A 237 -11.30 3.71 -5.22
CA SER A 237 -11.56 4.03 -3.82
C SER A 237 -11.07 5.44 -3.50
N ASN A 238 -11.83 6.17 -2.71
CA ASN A 238 -11.43 7.47 -2.18
C ASN A 238 -11.49 7.43 -0.65
N LEU A 239 -10.33 7.48 -0.04
CA LEU A 239 -10.19 7.56 1.41
C LEU A 239 -10.27 9.01 1.82
N ILE A 240 -11.24 9.33 2.64
CA ILE A 240 -11.47 10.69 3.14
C ILE A 240 -10.95 10.76 4.57
N THR A 241 -10.02 11.67 4.83
CA THR A 241 -9.44 11.83 6.16
C THR A 241 -10.26 12.76 7.05
N LYS A 242 -10.06 12.65 8.35
CA LYS A 242 -10.76 13.46 9.36
C LYS A 242 -10.32 14.91 9.31
N SER A 243 -11.29 15.82 9.22
CA SER A 243 -11.03 17.24 9.35
C SER A 243 -10.54 17.56 10.77
N PRO A 244 -9.45 18.33 10.93
CA PRO A 244 -8.97 18.73 12.25
C PRO A 244 -9.91 19.74 12.96
N PHE A 245 -10.81 20.40 12.24
CA PHE A 245 -11.83 21.24 12.83
C PHE A 245 -12.92 20.44 13.54
N LEU A 246 -13.29 19.29 12.97
CA LEU A 246 -14.39 18.44 13.48
C LEU A 246 -13.93 17.36 14.46
N TYR A 247 -12.74 16.82 14.24
CA TYR A 247 -12.20 15.68 15.00
C TYR A 247 -10.93 16.11 15.73
N GLN A 248 -11.10 16.82 16.83
CA GLN A 248 -10.01 17.31 17.67
C GLN A 248 -9.63 16.32 18.76
N GLY A 249 -8.46 16.53 19.37
CA GLY A 249 -7.95 15.76 20.49
C GLY A 249 -6.94 14.69 20.09
N LEU A 250 -6.54 13.92 21.10
CA LEU A 250 -5.60 12.81 20.99
C LEU A 250 -6.34 11.50 20.78
N SER A 251 -5.89 10.72 19.81
CA SER A 251 -6.33 9.32 19.62
C SER A 251 -5.10 8.43 19.53
N PHE A 252 -5.19 7.26 20.13
CA PHE A 252 -4.11 6.29 20.19
C PHE A 252 -4.68 4.88 20.10
N TYR A 253 -3.96 3.98 19.42
CA TYR A 253 -4.15 2.54 19.60
C TYR A 253 -2.82 1.80 19.55
N GLN A 254 -2.82 0.64 20.22
CA GLN A 254 -1.81 -0.39 20.14
C GLN A 254 -2.50 -1.69 19.75
N LYS A 255 -2.11 -2.27 18.61
CA LYS A 255 -2.53 -3.61 18.18
C LYS A 255 -1.37 -4.56 18.40
N GLY A 256 -1.68 -5.76 18.85
CA GLY A 256 -0.75 -6.87 18.95
C GLY A 256 -1.41 -8.15 18.45
N GLY A 257 -0.65 -9.00 17.80
CA GLY A 257 -1.16 -10.25 17.25
C GLY A 257 -0.06 -11.25 16.98
N ILE A 258 -0.47 -12.43 16.56
CA ILE A 258 0.41 -13.51 16.12
C ILE A 258 -0.06 -13.94 14.74
N ASN A 259 0.84 -13.99 13.77
CA ASN A 259 0.60 -14.51 12.44
C ASN A 259 1.35 -15.82 12.19
N HIS A 260 1.08 -16.48 11.07
CA HIS A 260 1.63 -17.78 10.66
C HIS A 260 1.28 -18.94 11.61
N LEU A 261 0.12 -18.87 12.28
CA LEU A 261 -0.39 -19.99 13.09
C LEU A 261 -0.78 -21.16 12.18
N GLY A 262 -0.12 -22.31 12.36
CA GLY A 262 -0.41 -23.53 11.58
C GLY A 262 0.08 -23.51 10.13
N GLY A 263 0.92 -22.54 9.75
CA GLY A 263 1.54 -22.50 8.43
C GLY A 263 2.68 -23.51 8.28
N THR A 264 2.85 -24.03 7.06
CA THR A 264 4.07 -24.76 6.66
C THR A 264 5.15 -23.77 6.24
N GLY A 265 6.40 -24.04 6.58
CA GLY A 265 7.56 -23.28 6.11
C GLY A 265 7.95 -22.09 6.98
N ARG A 266 7.17 -21.74 8.01
CA ARG A 266 7.51 -20.68 8.96
C ARG A 266 6.85 -20.86 10.32
N ASP A 267 7.59 -20.49 11.37
CA ASP A 267 7.08 -20.45 12.73
C ASP A 267 6.18 -19.23 12.96
N ALA A 268 5.28 -19.36 13.96
CA ALA A 268 4.44 -18.29 14.41
C ALA A 268 5.28 -17.05 14.77
N SER A 269 4.84 -15.87 14.35
CA SER A 269 5.59 -14.63 14.57
C SER A 269 4.67 -13.51 15.07
N GLY A 270 5.26 -12.60 15.87
CA GLY A 270 4.54 -11.47 16.42
C GLY A 270 4.23 -10.40 15.37
N LEU A 271 3.07 -9.77 15.53
CA LEU A 271 2.64 -8.58 14.80
C LEU A 271 2.37 -7.48 15.80
N SER A 272 2.84 -6.28 15.55
CA SER A 272 2.60 -5.10 16.38
C SER A 272 2.34 -3.88 15.50
N GLU A 273 1.29 -3.12 15.84
CA GLU A 273 1.01 -1.83 15.20
C GLU A 273 0.65 -0.80 16.27
N THR A 274 1.37 0.32 16.25
CA THR A 274 1.14 1.48 17.11
C THR A 274 0.72 2.64 16.25
N ALA A 275 -0.35 3.35 16.62
CA ALA A 275 -0.72 4.58 15.94
C ALA A 275 -1.16 5.66 16.93
N ILE A 276 -0.83 6.90 16.58
CA ILE A 276 -1.19 8.10 17.33
C ILE A 276 -1.67 9.17 16.35
N ARG A 277 -2.73 9.87 16.75
CA ARG A 277 -3.28 11.03 16.03
C ARG A 277 -3.54 12.14 17.03
N TYR A 278 -3.11 13.33 16.69
CA TYR A 278 -3.46 14.55 17.43
C TYR A 278 -3.95 15.62 16.47
N ALA A 279 -5.05 16.28 16.82
CA ALA A 279 -5.58 17.41 16.04
C ALA A 279 -6.14 18.47 16.96
N LYS A 280 -6.01 19.74 16.54
CA LYS A 280 -6.51 20.89 17.28
C LYS A 280 -6.91 22.01 16.34
N ALA A 281 -8.01 22.67 16.67
CA ALA A 281 -8.45 23.90 16.02
C ALA A 281 -8.38 25.08 16.97
N PHE A 282 -8.17 26.26 16.40
CA PHE A 282 -8.08 27.54 17.12
C PHE A 282 -9.06 28.54 16.48
N ASN A 283 -9.98 29.05 17.28
CA ASN A 283 -10.98 30.06 16.91
C ASN A 283 -11.72 29.74 15.59
N ASP A 284 -11.88 28.46 15.28
CA ASP A 284 -12.50 27.97 14.04
C ASP A 284 -11.89 28.51 12.73
N LYS A 285 -10.69 29.11 12.82
CA LYS A 285 -9.96 29.67 11.68
C LYS A 285 -8.73 28.87 11.27
N PHE A 286 -7.97 28.40 12.25
CA PHE A 286 -6.75 27.63 12.03
C PHE A 286 -6.87 26.29 12.70
N ALA A 287 -6.48 25.23 12.01
CA ALA A 287 -6.41 23.91 12.60
C ALA A 287 -5.21 23.13 12.03
N PHE A 288 -4.74 22.19 12.83
CA PHE A 288 -3.73 21.26 12.38
C PHE A 288 -4.02 19.84 12.85
N LYS A 289 -3.45 18.87 12.15
CA LYS A 289 -3.41 17.46 12.58
C LYS A 289 -2.04 16.88 12.31
N VAL A 290 -1.67 15.91 13.14
CA VAL A 290 -0.44 15.10 13.01
C VAL A 290 -0.80 13.67 13.31
N ASN A 291 -0.32 12.75 12.47
CA ASN A 291 -0.50 11.31 12.60
C ASN A 291 0.83 10.59 12.46
N LEU A 292 0.99 9.55 13.23
CA LEU A 292 2.14 8.64 13.15
C LEU A 292 1.64 7.21 13.34
N SER A 293 2.10 6.28 12.51
CA SER A 293 1.92 4.86 12.78
C SER A 293 3.16 4.07 12.41
N TYR A 294 3.40 3.02 13.18
CA TYR A 294 4.46 2.06 12.93
C TYR A 294 3.91 0.65 13.09
N LEU A 295 4.03 -0.14 12.03
CA LEU A 295 3.69 -1.55 12.01
C LEU A 295 4.97 -2.35 11.81
N ARG A 296 5.12 -3.39 12.63
CA ARG A 296 6.14 -4.41 12.47
C ARG A 296 5.53 -5.79 12.53
N GLY A 297 5.91 -6.63 11.58
CA GLY A 297 5.42 -7.99 11.48
C GLY A 297 6.33 -8.82 10.59
N THR A 298 5.77 -9.92 10.08
CA THR A 298 6.53 -10.82 9.21
C THR A 298 5.61 -11.33 8.11
N ASP A 299 6.01 -11.16 6.86
CA ASP A 299 5.33 -11.74 5.71
C ASP A 299 5.46 -13.26 5.69
N TRP A 300 4.55 -13.92 4.98
CA TRP A 300 4.69 -15.33 4.69
C TRP A 300 5.79 -15.59 3.67
N LEU A 301 6.35 -16.77 3.73
CA LEU A 301 7.23 -17.30 2.70
C LEU A 301 6.45 -18.31 1.89
N SER A 302 6.59 -18.26 0.57
CA SER A 302 6.01 -19.29 -0.27
C SER A 302 6.89 -20.53 -0.23
N ASP A 303 6.27 -21.68 0.02
CA ASP A 303 6.97 -22.95 0.26
C ASP A 303 6.33 -24.14 -0.47
N THR A 304 5.70 -23.86 -1.60
CA THR A 304 5.11 -24.92 -2.41
C THR A 304 6.20 -25.78 -3.05
N ARG A 305 6.15 -27.08 -2.75
CA ARG A 305 7.08 -28.09 -3.28
C ARG A 305 6.55 -28.76 -4.54
N THR A 306 5.46 -28.26 -5.11
CA THR A 306 4.88 -28.78 -6.35
C THR A 306 5.84 -28.53 -7.51
N ASP A 307 6.03 -29.56 -8.34
CA ASP A 307 6.76 -29.47 -9.60
C ASP A 307 5.92 -28.66 -10.60
N GLN A 308 6.49 -27.62 -11.19
CA GLN A 308 5.82 -26.82 -12.22
C GLN A 308 5.66 -27.58 -13.53
N ASN A 309 6.46 -28.63 -13.71
CA ASN A 309 6.55 -29.41 -14.94
C ASN A 309 6.21 -30.89 -14.79
N PRO A 310 5.19 -31.30 -14.02
CA PRO A 310 4.95 -32.74 -13.78
C PRO A 310 4.64 -33.48 -15.07
N ASN A 311 4.12 -32.78 -16.09
CA ASN A 311 3.70 -33.36 -17.37
C ASN A 311 4.40 -32.73 -18.57
N ASN A 312 5.40 -31.86 -18.38
CA ASN A 312 6.11 -31.25 -19.49
C ASN A 312 7.13 -32.22 -20.10
N LEU A 313 6.68 -32.92 -21.12
CA LEU A 313 7.50 -33.94 -21.83
C LEU A 313 8.77 -33.38 -22.46
N LYS A 314 8.86 -32.09 -22.68
CA LYS A 314 10.06 -31.47 -23.28
C LYS A 314 11.20 -31.25 -22.27
N SER A 315 10.87 -31.04 -21.00
CA SER A 315 11.85 -30.82 -19.93
C SER A 315 11.93 -31.95 -18.92
N ALA A 316 11.02 -32.95 -18.98
CA ALA A 316 11.08 -34.14 -18.17
C ALA A 316 11.89 -35.25 -18.85
N ASN A 317 12.11 -36.37 -18.13
CA ASN A 317 12.83 -37.53 -18.61
C ASN A 317 11.92 -38.77 -18.69
N PRO A 318 10.87 -38.80 -19.50
CA PRO A 318 9.86 -39.86 -19.49
C PRO A 318 10.42 -41.22 -19.93
N ALA A 319 11.55 -41.23 -20.64
CA ALA A 319 12.24 -42.44 -21.06
C ALA A 319 12.97 -43.17 -19.90
N PHE A 320 13.13 -42.51 -18.76
CA PHE A 320 13.93 -43.04 -17.63
C PHE A 320 13.07 -43.10 -16.36
N ALA A 321 12.40 -44.26 -16.17
CA ALA A 321 11.51 -44.48 -15.02
C ALA A 321 12.22 -44.33 -13.66
N ALA A 322 13.51 -44.62 -13.60
CA ALA A 322 14.35 -44.46 -12.41
C ALA A 322 14.46 -43.00 -11.94
N LEU A 323 14.18 -42.02 -12.82
CA LEU A 323 14.26 -40.57 -12.55
C LEU A 323 12.86 -39.97 -12.31
N SER A 324 11.95 -40.71 -11.72
CA SER A 324 10.62 -40.26 -11.34
C SER A 324 10.52 -39.96 -9.84
N GLY A 325 9.51 -39.22 -9.43
CA GLY A 325 9.24 -38.88 -8.03
C GLY A 325 10.42 -38.14 -7.38
N ALA A 326 10.90 -38.62 -6.26
CA ALA A 326 12.00 -38.02 -5.51
C ALA A 326 13.34 -37.96 -6.27
N ASN A 327 13.50 -38.81 -7.27
CA ASN A 327 14.69 -38.88 -8.12
C ASN A 327 14.58 -38.01 -9.37
N ASN A 328 13.52 -37.21 -9.52
CA ASN A 328 13.33 -36.34 -10.68
C ASN A 328 14.40 -35.25 -10.76
N VAL A 329 15.38 -35.45 -11.64
CA VAL A 329 16.48 -34.52 -11.84
C VAL A 329 16.05 -33.25 -12.62
N ALA A 330 14.91 -33.29 -13.26
CA ALA A 330 14.29 -32.18 -13.98
C ALA A 330 13.24 -31.43 -13.11
N TYR A 331 13.21 -31.72 -11.81
CA TYR A 331 12.28 -31.08 -10.87
C TYR A 331 12.43 -29.55 -10.86
N ASP A 332 11.32 -28.86 -11.10
CA ASP A 332 11.20 -27.40 -11.12
C ASP A 332 10.16 -26.97 -10.07
N GLY A 333 10.64 -26.57 -8.90
CA GLY A 333 9.76 -26.21 -7.78
C GLY A 333 9.19 -24.80 -7.94
N TRP A 334 7.86 -24.63 -7.70
CA TRP A 334 7.18 -23.34 -7.81
C TRP A 334 7.87 -22.17 -7.06
N ASN A 335 8.45 -22.42 -5.92
CA ASN A 335 9.09 -21.41 -5.08
C ASN A 335 10.60 -21.59 -4.98
N LYS A 336 11.17 -22.15 -6.00
CA LYS A 336 12.59 -22.32 -6.23
C LYS A 336 13.02 -21.44 -7.38
N TYR A 337 14.14 -20.77 -7.26
CA TYR A 337 14.62 -19.76 -8.22
C TYR A 337 16.07 -20.03 -8.59
N GLY A 338 16.47 -19.69 -9.80
CA GLY A 338 17.83 -19.93 -10.30
C GLY A 338 18.07 -21.34 -10.83
N ASP A 339 17.07 -22.22 -10.77
CA ASP A 339 17.11 -23.57 -11.33
C ASP A 339 16.76 -23.61 -12.82
N ASP A 340 16.08 -22.58 -13.31
CA ASP A 340 15.67 -22.34 -14.70
C ASP A 340 16.40 -21.14 -15.34
N VAL A 341 17.70 -21.06 -15.20
CA VAL A 341 18.49 -19.95 -15.74
C VAL A 341 18.39 -19.92 -17.26
N LEU A 342 17.94 -18.79 -17.78
CA LEU A 342 17.65 -18.45 -19.17
C LEU A 342 16.23 -18.72 -19.64
N ALA A 343 15.66 -17.70 -20.27
CA ALA A 343 14.31 -17.70 -20.79
C ALA A 343 14.06 -18.87 -21.78
N GLY A 344 13.10 -19.71 -21.45
CA GLY A 344 12.58 -20.75 -22.34
C GLY A 344 13.12 -22.15 -22.12
N SER A 345 13.96 -22.41 -21.11
CA SER A 345 14.36 -23.76 -20.75
C SER A 345 14.48 -23.92 -19.24
N ASN A 346 13.63 -24.76 -18.66
CA ASN A 346 13.66 -25.10 -17.24
C ASN A 346 14.74 -26.14 -16.92
N THR A 347 15.48 -26.62 -17.92
CA THR A 347 16.49 -27.67 -17.77
C THR A 347 17.67 -27.48 -18.70
N VAL A 348 18.82 -27.99 -18.29
CA VAL A 348 19.99 -28.20 -19.10
C VAL A 348 19.89 -29.55 -19.78
N SER A 349 19.90 -29.58 -21.12
CA SER A 349 19.84 -30.82 -21.90
C SER A 349 21.23 -31.42 -22.11
N LEU A 350 21.47 -32.61 -21.58
CA LEU A 350 22.72 -33.34 -21.69
C LEU A 350 22.58 -34.42 -22.77
N SER A 351 23.01 -34.13 -23.98
CA SER A 351 22.93 -35.08 -25.11
C SER A 351 24.16 -36.00 -25.25
N GLY A 352 24.04 -37.05 -26.06
CA GLY A 352 25.12 -37.98 -26.38
C GLY A 352 25.56 -38.86 -25.20
N LEU A 353 24.61 -39.23 -24.32
CA LEU A 353 24.81 -40.16 -23.23
C LEU A 353 24.55 -41.61 -23.73
N THR A 354 25.22 -42.61 -23.14
CA THR A 354 24.87 -44.01 -23.32
C THR A 354 24.21 -44.52 -22.03
N ILE A 355 22.92 -44.83 -22.11
CA ILE A 355 22.12 -45.29 -20.97
C ILE A 355 21.40 -46.58 -21.37
N ASN A 356 21.44 -47.60 -20.51
CA ASN A 356 20.90 -48.93 -20.79
C ASN A 356 21.46 -49.55 -22.10
N GLY A 357 22.73 -49.28 -22.42
CA GLY A 357 23.37 -49.69 -23.66
C GLY A 357 22.90 -48.98 -24.92
N LYS A 358 21.98 -48.02 -24.82
CA LYS A 358 21.50 -47.22 -25.95
C LYS A 358 22.32 -45.94 -26.07
N PRO A 359 23.02 -45.69 -27.19
CA PRO A 359 23.79 -44.48 -27.42
C PRO A 359 22.88 -43.28 -27.72
N ASN A 360 23.49 -42.09 -27.70
CA ASN A 360 22.86 -40.80 -28.07
C ASN A 360 21.60 -40.46 -27.29
N GLN A 361 21.49 -40.88 -26.03
CA GLN A 361 20.41 -40.48 -25.16
C GLN A 361 20.58 -39.05 -24.67
N THR A 362 19.47 -38.38 -24.41
CA THR A 362 19.43 -37.06 -23.82
C THR A 362 18.80 -37.09 -22.44
N LEU A 363 19.45 -36.47 -21.47
CA LEU A 363 18.96 -36.32 -20.11
C LEU A 363 18.75 -34.81 -19.85
N ASN A 364 17.55 -34.45 -19.40
CA ASN A 364 17.21 -33.09 -19.01
C ASN A 364 17.40 -32.94 -17.50
N VAL A 365 18.15 -31.94 -17.07
CA VAL A 365 18.50 -31.73 -15.66
C VAL A 365 18.27 -30.29 -15.28
N ALA A 366 17.42 -30.02 -14.28
CA ALA A 366 17.29 -28.69 -13.69
C ALA A 366 18.52 -28.37 -12.84
N ARG A 367 18.91 -27.11 -12.75
CA ARG A 367 19.95 -26.67 -11.82
C ARG A 367 19.45 -26.73 -10.37
N THR A 368 20.34 -26.57 -9.41
CA THR A 368 20.00 -26.73 -8.01
C THR A 368 19.18 -25.57 -7.47
N GLY A 369 19.46 -24.33 -7.91
CA GLY A 369 18.69 -23.14 -7.53
C GLY A 369 18.63 -22.88 -6.01
N TYR A 370 17.79 -21.94 -5.59
CA TYR A 370 17.64 -21.49 -4.21
C TYR A 370 16.15 -21.39 -3.84
N TRP A 371 15.80 -21.75 -2.62
CA TRP A 371 14.44 -21.56 -2.12
C TRP A 371 14.17 -20.12 -1.75
N GLU A 372 12.92 -19.66 -1.86
CA GLU A 372 12.51 -18.30 -1.55
C GLU A 372 12.98 -17.84 -0.16
N LYS A 373 12.88 -18.70 0.84
CA LYS A 373 13.28 -18.41 2.23
C LYS A 373 14.74 -17.96 2.38
N ASP A 374 15.60 -18.35 1.44
CA ASP A 374 17.05 -18.04 1.45
C ASP A 374 17.35 -16.72 0.72
N LEU A 375 16.39 -16.24 -0.07
CA LEU A 375 16.57 -15.10 -0.96
C LEU A 375 15.95 -13.81 -0.39
N VAL A 376 14.85 -13.88 0.35
CA VAL A 376 14.10 -12.72 0.83
C VAL A 376 14.27 -12.49 2.33
N ASN A 377 14.08 -11.24 2.76
CA ASN A 377 13.87 -10.88 4.15
C ASN A 377 12.38 -10.66 4.39
N PRO A 378 11.69 -11.55 5.12
CA PRO A 378 10.25 -11.46 5.30
C PRO A 378 9.81 -10.46 6.38
N ILE A 379 10.72 -9.75 7.02
CA ILE A 379 10.37 -8.72 8.00
C ILE A 379 9.65 -7.59 7.28
N VAL A 380 8.51 -7.21 7.82
CA VAL A 380 7.71 -6.07 7.40
C VAL A 380 7.88 -4.96 8.41
N ASP A 381 8.43 -3.84 7.96
CA ASP A 381 8.48 -2.58 8.70
C ASP A 381 7.72 -1.52 7.89
N ASN A 382 6.70 -0.91 8.49
CA ASN A 382 5.94 0.15 7.82
C ASN A 382 5.77 1.35 8.75
N LEU A 383 6.41 2.44 8.40
CA LEU A 383 6.31 3.72 9.09
C LEU A 383 5.51 4.70 8.23
N LYS A 384 4.47 5.29 8.81
CA LYS A 384 3.68 6.35 8.17
C LYS A 384 3.66 7.58 9.06
N PHE A 385 3.85 8.71 8.43
CA PHE A 385 3.68 10.01 9.07
C PHE A 385 2.90 10.91 8.13
N ASP A 386 1.91 11.60 8.65
CA ASP A 386 1.24 12.69 7.96
C ASP A 386 0.99 13.88 8.89
N ALA A 387 1.03 15.08 8.32
CA ALA A 387 0.73 16.32 9.00
C ALA A 387 -0.01 17.25 8.05
N ALA A 388 -1.04 17.91 8.55
CA ALA A 388 -1.79 18.88 7.76
C ALA A 388 -2.08 20.14 8.58
N VAL A 389 -2.10 21.27 7.86
CA VAL A 389 -2.53 22.55 8.39
C VAL A 389 -3.67 23.08 7.53
N HIS A 390 -4.66 23.66 8.20
CA HIS A 390 -5.87 24.16 7.57
C HIS A 390 -6.14 25.58 8.03
N TYR A 391 -6.49 26.46 7.11
CA TYR A 391 -6.82 27.84 7.40
C TYR A 391 -8.11 28.26 6.68
N ARG A 392 -9.12 28.69 7.42
CA ARG A 392 -10.36 29.26 6.89
C ARG A 392 -10.18 30.72 6.60
N ILE A 393 -10.11 31.07 5.30
CA ILE A 393 -9.97 32.45 4.82
C ILE A 393 -11.27 33.23 5.07
N GLY A 394 -12.41 32.56 4.97
CA GLY A 394 -13.74 33.06 5.25
C GLY A 394 -14.66 31.92 5.68
N GLU A 395 -15.96 32.17 5.74
CA GLU A 395 -16.95 31.18 6.18
C GLU A 395 -16.99 29.92 5.29
N ASN A 396 -16.71 30.08 3.99
CA ASN A 396 -16.89 29.04 2.99
C ASN A 396 -15.60 28.73 2.20
N THR A 397 -14.46 29.25 2.61
CA THR A 397 -13.20 29.05 1.88
C THR A 397 -12.10 28.58 2.83
N GLU A 398 -11.50 27.44 2.51
CA GLU A 398 -10.46 26.80 3.30
C GLU A 398 -9.22 26.57 2.42
N LEU A 399 -8.07 26.97 2.92
CA LEU A 399 -6.75 26.62 2.39
C LEU A 399 -6.16 25.54 3.26
N SER A 400 -5.68 24.45 2.67
CA SER A 400 -4.96 23.41 3.39
C SER A 400 -3.65 23.05 2.72
N TYR A 401 -2.69 22.67 3.55
CA TYR A 401 -1.46 22.03 3.12
C TYR A 401 -1.29 20.71 3.88
N ASP A 402 -1.09 19.63 3.12
CA ASP A 402 -0.91 18.29 3.65
C ASP A 402 0.46 17.76 3.23
N TYR A 403 1.20 17.19 4.17
CA TYR A 403 2.42 16.42 3.95
C TYR A 403 2.21 14.99 4.43
N ARG A 404 2.59 14.03 3.60
CA ARG A 404 2.52 12.61 3.93
C ARG A 404 3.78 11.90 3.48
N ILE A 405 4.31 11.01 4.33
CA ILE A 405 5.42 10.12 3.99
C ILE A 405 5.12 8.71 4.51
N GLY A 406 5.39 7.73 3.67
CA GLY A 406 5.40 6.31 4.02
C GLY A 406 6.75 5.70 3.69
N LYS A 407 7.29 4.92 4.63
CA LYS A 407 8.43 4.04 4.43
C LYS A 407 7.97 2.61 4.65
N MET A 408 8.31 1.69 3.74
CA MET A 408 7.90 0.30 3.86
C MET A 408 8.98 -0.68 3.43
N ASP A 409 9.01 -1.80 4.13
CA ASP A 409 9.76 -3.01 3.81
C ASP A 409 8.79 -4.20 3.75
N GLY A 410 9.11 -5.25 2.98
CA GLY A 410 8.29 -6.45 2.87
C GLY A 410 8.51 -7.20 1.56
N VAL A 411 7.80 -8.32 1.40
CA VAL A 411 7.88 -9.12 0.17
C VAL A 411 6.64 -8.91 -0.68
N PHE A 412 6.79 -8.32 -1.86
CA PHE A 412 5.71 -8.19 -2.80
C PHE A 412 5.47 -9.52 -3.54
N GLN A 413 4.47 -10.27 -3.09
CA GLN A 413 4.11 -11.59 -3.58
C GLN A 413 3.35 -11.48 -4.90
N ARG A 414 4.06 -11.71 -6.00
CA ARG A 414 3.53 -11.77 -7.36
C ARG A 414 4.31 -12.81 -8.18
N GLY A 415 3.96 -13.03 -9.44
CA GLY A 415 4.67 -13.99 -10.29
C GLY A 415 6.20 -13.76 -10.31
N ASN A 416 6.62 -12.50 -10.53
CA ASN A 416 8.00 -12.08 -10.30
C ASN A 416 8.06 -11.38 -8.96
N LYS A 417 8.52 -12.08 -7.92
CA LYS A 417 8.57 -11.52 -6.57
C LYS A 417 9.63 -10.46 -6.43
N ILE A 418 9.30 -9.45 -5.64
CA ILE A 418 10.17 -8.31 -5.36
C ILE A 418 10.33 -8.21 -3.85
N GLN A 419 11.56 -8.17 -3.38
CA GLN A 419 11.85 -7.66 -2.05
C GLN A 419 11.75 -6.15 -2.07
N LEU A 420 10.82 -5.60 -1.32
CA LEU A 420 10.74 -4.18 -1.04
C LEU A 420 11.62 -3.89 0.18
N ASP A 421 12.53 -2.95 0.04
CA ASP A 421 13.45 -2.55 1.08
C ASP A 421 13.69 -1.05 1.02
N ASN A 422 13.42 -0.35 2.13
CA ASN A 422 13.54 1.11 2.22
C ASN A 422 12.74 1.88 1.15
N VAL A 423 11.60 1.37 0.71
CA VAL A 423 10.73 2.09 -0.24
C VAL A 423 10.15 3.32 0.44
N ILE A 424 10.36 4.49 -0.15
CA ILE A 424 9.88 5.76 0.41
C ILE A 424 9.00 6.46 -0.62
N ILE A 425 7.81 6.85 -0.19
CA ILE A 425 6.92 7.70 -0.96
C ILE A 425 6.49 8.89 -0.13
N GLN A 426 6.55 10.07 -0.75
CA GLN A 426 6.18 11.33 -0.13
C GLN A 426 5.16 12.05 -0.98
N ASN A 427 4.19 12.69 -0.32
CA ASN A 427 3.18 13.50 -0.97
C ASN A 427 3.11 14.88 -0.31
N HIS A 428 3.01 15.89 -1.14
CA HIS A 428 2.75 17.27 -0.74
C HIS A 428 1.50 17.75 -1.46
N LYS A 429 0.51 18.26 -0.75
CA LYS A 429 -0.73 18.78 -1.34
C LYS A 429 -1.01 20.19 -0.82
N LEU A 430 -1.33 21.08 -1.73
CA LEU A 430 -1.90 22.39 -1.44
C LEU A 430 -3.30 22.43 -2.06
N GLU A 431 -4.32 22.74 -1.26
CA GLU A 431 -5.70 22.77 -1.71
C GLU A 431 -6.38 24.05 -1.25
N LEU A 432 -7.05 24.73 -2.17
CA LEU A 432 -7.96 25.82 -1.91
C LEU A 432 -9.38 25.37 -2.30
N LYS A 433 -10.25 25.25 -1.32
CA LYS A 433 -11.62 24.77 -1.49
C LYS A 433 -12.61 25.82 -1.05
N GLY A 434 -13.56 26.16 -1.92
CA GLY A 434 -14.68 27.02 -1.63
C GLY A 434 -16.01 26.26 -1.69
N SER A 435 -17.13 27.01 -1.58
CA SER A 435 -18.47 26.42 -1.66
C SER A 435 -18.80 25.85 -3.05
N ASN A 436 -18.21 26.41 -4.10
CA ASN A 436 -18.50 26.06 -5.50
C ASN A 436 -17.25 25.85 -6.37
N PHE A 437 -16.07 25.83 -5.77
CA PHE A 437 -14.83 25.56 -6.49
C PHE A 437 -13.85 24.75 -5.63
N LEU A 438 -12.94 24.07 -6.32
CA LEU A 438 -11.77 23.43 -5.74
C LEU A 438 -10.60 23.64 -6.69
N VAL A 439 -9.47 24.10 -6.15
CA VAL A 439 -8.18 24.14 -6.84
C VAL A 439 -7.18 23.38 -6.00
N ARG A 440 -6.48 22.44 -6.60
CA ARG A 440 -5.53 21.57 -5.91
C ARG A 440 -4.25 21.43 -6.72
N ALA A 441 -3.13 21.49 -6.03
CA ALA A 441 -1.83 21.09 -6.58
C ALA A 441 -1.21 20.07 -5.64
N TYR A 442 -0.64 18.99 -6.20
CA TYR A 442 0.12 18.06 -5.39
C TYR A 442 1.36 17.52 -6.13
N MET A 443 2.30 17.06 -5.34
CA MET A 443 3.52 16.41 -5.81
C MET A 443 3.68 15.08 -5.06
N SER A 444 3.94 14.01 -5.81
CA SER A 444 4.33 12.70 -5.28
C SER A 444 5.77 12.41 -5.66
N LEU A 445 6.56 11.96 -4.70
CA LEU A 445 7.96 11.57 -4.84
C LEU A 445 8.07 10.08 -4.54
N GLU A 446 8.66 9.32 -5.45
CA GLU A 446 8.82 7.88 -5.35
C GLU A 446 10.31 7.51 -5.36
N ASN A 447 10.70 6.62 -4.47
CA ASN A 447 12.01 5.98 -4.45
C ASN A 447 11.85 4.53 -3.97
N SER A 448 12.25 3.59 -4.83
CA SER A 448 12.22 2.15 -4.53
C SER A 448 13.26 1.69 -3.50
N GLY A 449 14.12 2.59 -3.01
CA GLY A 449 15.13 2.27 -1.99
C GLY A 449 16.13 1.21 -2.47
N ASP A 450 16.31 0.20 -1.63
CA ASP A 450 17.23 -0.91 -1.83
C ASP A 450 16.52 -2.19 -2.32
N SER A 451 15.34 -2.03 -2.91
CA SER A 451 14.50 -3.13 -3.41
C SER A 451 15.18 -3.93 -4.50
N TYR A 452 14.86 -5.22 -4.58
CA TYR A 452 15.44 -6.11 -5.59
C TYR A 452 14.47 -7.19 -6.08
N ASN A 453 14.70 -7.68 -7.30
CA ASN A 453 13.97 -8.78 -7.91
C ASN A 453 14.54 -10.13 -7.47
N VAL A 454 13.68 -11.03 -6.99
CA VAL A 454 14.11 -12.32 -6.41
C VAL A 454 14.66 -13.28 -7.47
N LYS A 455 14.00 -13.39 -8.63
CA LYS A 455 14.49 -14.27 -9.70
C LYS A 455 15.87 -13.87 -10.23
N PRO A 456 16.11 -12.62 -10.66
CA PRO A 456 17.46 -12.20 -11.07
C PRO A 456 18.52 -12.38 -9.99
N LEU A 457 18.17 -12.20 -8.71
CA LEU A 457 19.10 -12.49 -7.61
C LEU A 457 19.53 -13.96 -7.62
N ALA A 458 18.57 -14.89 -7.68
CA ALA A 458 18.84 -16.32 -7.68
C ALA A 458 19.61 -16.78 -8.92
N ASP A 459 19.21 -16.30 -10.10
CA ASP A 459 19.89 -16.59 -11.37
C ASP A 459 21.36 -16.18 -11.30
N ASN A 460 21.65 -15.00 -10.79
CA ASN A 460 23.03 -14.51 -10.67
C ASN A 460 23.83 -15.21 -9.60
N LEU A 461 23.22 -15.58 -8.46
CA LEU A 461 23.86 -16.40 -7.42
C LEU A 461 24.32 -17.72 -8.01
N ASP A 462 23.46 -18.37 -8.80
CA ASP A 462 23.76 -19.66 -9.39
C ASP A 462 24.79 -19.56 -10.53
N LEU A 463 24.65 -18.57 -11.42
CA LEU A 463 25.60 -18.32 -12.52
C LEU A 463 26.99 -17.92 -12.02
N ALA A 464 27.07 -17.00 -11.05
CA ALA A 464 28.34 -16.46 -10.57
C ALA A 464 29.16 -17.53 -9.84
N SER A 465 28.52 -18.44 -9.10
CA SER A 465 29.18 -19.47 -8.31
C SER A 465 29.27 -20.83 -9.03
N GLY A 466 28.25 -21.20 -9.80
CA GLY A 466 28.18 -22.48 -10.52
C GLY A 466 28.65 -22.45 -11.97
N GLY A 467 28.79 -21.25 -12.54
CA GLY A 467 29.13 -21.03 -13.96
C GLY A 467 27.92 -21.10 -14.90
N SER A 468 28.13 -20.87 -16.19
CA SER A 468 27.09 -20.92 -17.21
C SER A 468 26.43 -22.31 -17.29
N ASN A 469 25.22 -22.38 -17.89
CA ASN A 469 24.52 -23.65 -18.11
C ASN A 469 25.37 -24.65 -18.89
N SER A 470 26.13 -24.20 -19.88
CA SER A 470 27.05 -25.04 -20.65
C SER A 470 28.19 -25.58 -19.79
N ALA A 471 28.83 -24.74 -18.98
CA ALA A 471 29.94 -25.15 -18.10
C ALA A 471 29.45 -26.12 -17.00
N TRP A 472 28.32 -25.81 -16.37
CA TRP A 472 27.69 -26.68 -15.35
C TRP A 472 27.25 -28.02 -15.95
N GLY A 473 26.58 -28.00 -17.12
CA GLY A 473 26.16 -29.21 -17.84
C GLY A 473 27.34 -30.09 -18.25
N THR A 474 28.46 -29.48 -18.66
CA THR A 474 29.70 -30.23 -18.96
C THR A 474 30.24 -30.91 -17.71
N LYS A 475 30.31 -30.22 -16.56
CA LYS A 475 30.73 -30.85 -15.29
C LYS A 475 29.80 -31.99 -14.91
N TYR A 476 28.49 -31.80 -15.04
CA TYR A 476 27.48 -32.82 -14.74
C TYR A 476 27.66 -34.08 -15.64
N LYS A 477 27.77 -33.88 -16.95
CA LYS A 477 27.99 -34.93 -17.93
C LYS A 477 29.29 -35.70 -17.67
N THR A 478 30.39 -34.98 -17.40
CA THR A 478 31.68 -35.59 -17.05
C THR A 478 31.56 -36.46 -15.80
N ALA A 479 30.88 -35.94 -14.77
CA ALA A 479 30.67 -36.70 -13.52
C ALA A 479 29.80 -37.96 -13.72
N LEU A 480 28.76 -37.89 -14.58
CA LEU A 480 27.99 -39.09 -14.97
C LEU A 480 28.87 -40.16 -15.60
N ASN A 481 29.74 -39.77 -16.54
CA ASN A 481 30.64 -40.71 -17.21
C ASN A 481 31.68 -41.29 -16.24
N ASN A 482 32.21 -40.46 -15.35
CA ASN A 482 33.14 -40.95 -14.30
C ASN A 482 32.45 -41.95 -13.36
N TYR A 483 31.22 -41.68 -12.94
CA TYR A 483 30.43 -42.59 -12.14
C TYR A 483 30.22 -43.91 -12.85
N ALA A 484 29.84 -43.88 -14.12
CA ALA A 484 29.71 -45.10 -14.95
C ALA A 484 31.00 -45.92 -14.98
N THR A 485 32.14 -45.26 -15.25
CA THR A 485 33.46 -45.94 -15.30
C THR A 485 33.81 -46.61 -13.97
N GLN A 486 33.51 -45.95 -12.84
CA GLN A 486 33.80 -46.48 -11.50
C GLN A 486 32.84 -47.62 -11.07
N ASN A 487 31.66 -47.74 -11.72
CA ASN A 487 30.60 -48.68 -11.35
C ASN A 487 30.23 -49.66 -12.48
N GLY A 488 31.22 -50.24 -13.13
CA GLY A 488 31.01 -51.27 -14.15
C GLY A 488 30.89 -50.80 -15.60
N GLY A 489 31.18 -49.51 -15.86
CA GLY A 489 31.30 -48.97 -17.21
C GLY A 489 29.98 -48.53 -17.87
N LEU A 490 28.83 -48.73 -17.22
CA LEU A 490 27.51 -48.45 -17.81
C LEU A 490 26.59 -47.66 -16.88
N LEU A 491 25.83 -46.77 -17.45
CA LEU A 491 24.65 -46.19 -16.81
C LEU A 491 23.44 -47.07 -17.11
N THR A 492 22.76 -47.52 -16.07
CA THR A 492 21.57 -48.38 -16.16
C THR A 492 20.46 -47.83 -15.27
N ASP A 493 19.22 -48.26 -15.48
CA ASP A 493 18.09 -47.87 -14.63
C ASP A 493 18.33 -48.13 -13.14
N GLN A 494 19.14 -49.13 -12.78
CA GLN A 494 19.45 -49.46 -11.39
C GLN A 494 20.39 -48.47 -10.74
N ASN A 495 21.31 -47.85 -11.50
CA ASN A 495 22.29 -46.94 -10.93
C ASN A 495 22.08 -45.46 -11.34
N LEU A 496 21.14 -45.19 -12.25
CA LEU A 496 20.94 -43.86 -12.82
C LEU A 496 20.59 -42.79 -11.78
N ALA A 497 19.75 -43.12 -10.80
CA ALA A 497 19.40 -42.21 -9.73
C ALA A 497 20.63 -41.85 -8.88
N ALA A 498 21.46 -42.81 -8.50
CA ALA A 498 22.69 -42.56 -7.74
C ALA A 498 23.73 -41.83 -8.59
N ALA A 499 23.86 -42.19 -9.87
CA ALA A 499 24.76 -41.51 -10.81
C ALA A 499 24.40 -40.04 -10.99
N THR A 500 23.12 -39.72 -11.12
CA THR A 500 22.64 -38.32 -11.26
C THR A 500 22.79 -37.51 -9.98
N ALA A 501 22.60 -38.13 -8.81
CA ALA A 501 22.86 -37.48 -7.52
C ALA A 501 24.36 -37.15 -7.35
N PHE A 502 25.25 -38.10 -7.66
CA PHE A 502 26.70 -37.88 -7.67
C PHE A 502 27.08 -36.77 -8.66
N ALA A 503 26.55 -36.82 -9.88
CA ALA A 503 26.85 -35.85 -10.91
C ALA A 503 26.42 -34.41 -10.52
N ARG A 504 25.27 -34.27 -9.85
CA ARG A 504 24.80 -33.00 -9.31
C ARG A 504 25.77 -32.46 -8.26
N GLN A 505 26.19 -33.27 -7.32
CA GLN A 505 27.16 -32.89 -6.28
C GLN A 505 28.48 -32.38 -6.90
N GLN A 506 28.97 -33.00 -7.95
CA GLN A 506 30.18 -32.58 -8.64
C GLN A 506 29.97 -31.30 -9.50
N ALA A 507 28.82 -31.16 -10.12
CA ALA A 507 28.50 -30.00 -10.93
C ALA A 507 28.29 -28.75 -10.06
N ASP A 508 27.73 -28.91 -8.86
CA ASP A 508 27.48 -27.86 -7.87
C ASP A 508 28.73 -27.48 -7.05
N ALA A 509 29.84 -28.17 -7.26
CA ALA A 509 31.09 -27.85 -6.55
C ALA A 509 31.51 -26.40 -6.80
N GLY A 510 31.62 -25.61 -5.72
CA GLY A 510 31.89 -24.17 -5.76
C GLY A 510 30.64 -23.28 -5.75
N ARG A 511 29.43 -23.85 -5.79
CA ARG A 511 28.20 -23.11 -5.56
C ARG A 511 28.17 -22.52 -4.15
N VAL A 512 27.74 -21.26 -4.02
CA VAL A 512 27.57 -20.65 -2.71
C VAL A 512 26.31 -21.18 -2.03
N GLU A 513 26.42 -21.59 -0.78
CA GLU A 513 25.31 -22.18 -0.02
C GLU A 513 24.69 -21.14 0.93
N PRO A 514 23.34 -21.10 1.03
CA PRO A 514 22.66 -20.23 1.99
C PRO A 514 23.19 -20.36 3.41
N GLY A 515 23.29 -19.24 4.12
CA GLY A 515 23.80 -19.19 5.49
C GLY A 515 25.34 -19.18 5.59
N THR A 516 26.04 -19.08 4.47
CA THR A 516 27.50 -18.91 4.45
C THR A 516 27.90 -17.44 4.18
N PRO A 517 29.04 -16.96 4.72
CA PRO A 517 29.54 -15.63 4.42
C PRO A 517 29.75 -15.35 2.92
N ALA A 518 30.11 -16.39 2.15
CA ALA A 518 30.28 -16.27 0.70
C ALA A 518 28.95 -16.00 0.00
N PHE A 519 27.85 -16.66 0.42
CA PHE A 519 26.52 -16.41 -0.08
C PHE A 519 26.08 -14.97 0.22
N ASP A 520 26.23 -14.52 1.46
CA ASP A 520 25.83 -13.17 1.89
C ASP A 520 26.62 -12.09 1.15
N ALA A 521 27.92 -12.28 0.95
CA ALA A 521 28.77 -11.36 0.21
C ALA A 521 28.37 -11.26 -1.26
N LEU A 522 28.12 -12.40 -1.91
CA LEU A 522 27.71 -12.42 -3.31
C LEU A 522 26.28 -11.87 -3.48
N LYS A 523 25.35 -12.23 -2.59
CA LYS A 523 23.99 -11.66 -2.56
C LYS A 523 24.04 -10.13 -2.45
N LYS A 524 24.84 -9.59 -1.52
CA LYS A 524 25.01 -8.14 -1.36
C LYS A 524 25.55 -7.48 -2.63
N THR A 525 26.48 -8.12 -3.32
CA THR A 525 27.01 -7.63 -4.60
C THR A 525 25.92 -7.58 -5.67
N ILE A 526 25.16 -8.66 -5.83
CA ILE A 526 24.12 -8.77 -6.86
C ILE A 526 22.99 -7.77 -6.65
N ILE A 527 22.51 -7.60 -5.42
CA ILE A 527 21.45 -6.61 -5.11
C ILE A 527 21.93 -5.17 -5.21
N GLY A 528 23.22 -4.91 -5.27
CA GLY A 528 23.81 -3.58 -5.51
C GLY A 528 23.94 -3.20 -6.97
N VAL A 529 23.73 -4.14 -7.90
CA VAL A 529 23.80 -3.93 -9.35
C VAL A 529 22.38 -3.88 -9.93
N ASN A 530 22.13 -2.89 -10.79
CA ASN A 530 20.82 -2.70 -11.39
C ASN A 530 20.36 -3.95 -12.16
N ASN A 531 19.08 -4.25 -12.06
CA ASN A 531 18.46 -5.34 -12.79
C ASN A 531 18.65 -5.12 -14.30
N TRP A 532 19.12 -6.17 -15.00
CA TRP A 532 19.45 -6.13 -16.43
C TRP A 532 20.66 -5.26 -16.80
N ASP A 533 21.48 -4.83 -15.86
CA ASP A 533 22.76 -4.19 -16.19
C ASP A 533 23.78 -5.24 -16.68
N ILE A 534 23.59 -5.73 -17.89
CA ILE A 534 24.43 -6.74 -18.54
C ILE A 534 25.86 -6.27 -18.84
N LYS A 535 26.16 -4.99 -18.64
CA LYS A 535 27.51 -4.43 -18.79
C LYS A 535 28.32 -4.47 -17.48
N SER A 536 27.69 -4.82 -16.37
CA SER A 536 28.37 -4.87 -15.08
C SER A 536 29.42 -5.98 -15.07
N SER A 537 30.66 -5.60 -14.81
CA SER A 537 31.77 -6.55 -14.55
C SER A 537 31.83 -7.03 -13.09
N THR A 538 30.96 -6.48 -12.25
CA THR A 538 30.96 -6.74 -10.80
C THR A 538 30.45 -8.14 -10.44
N ILE A 539 29.56 -8.68 -11.29
CA ILE A 539 28.95 -10.00 -11.09
C ILE A 539 29.52 -10.95 -12.16
N PRO A 540 30.21 -12.02 -11.77
CA PRO A 540 30.69 -13.02 -12.73
C PRO A 540 29.53 -13.62 -13.54
N ASN A 541 29.74 -13.80 -14.84
CA ASN A 541 28.76 -14.36 -15.78
C ASN A 541 27.42 -13.62 -15.90
N ALA A 542 27.30 -12.38 -15.41
CA ALA A 542 26.05 -11.59 -15.44
C ALA A 542 25.73 -10.97 -16.82
N THR A 543 26.45 -11.34 -17.87
CA THR A 543 26.29 -10.76 -19.21
C THR A 543 24.92 -10.97 -19.84
N GLU A 544 24.14 -11.93 -19.31
CA GLU A 544 22.81 -12.27 -19.82
C GLU A 544 21.68 -11.79 -18.91
N THR A 545 21.96 -11.56 -17.62
CA THR A 545 20.91 -11.33 -16.61
C THR A 545 20.99 -9.97 -15.92
N GLY A 546 22.13 -9.29 -15.99
CA GLY A 546 22.36 -8.08 -15.19
C GLY A 546 22.40 -8.36 -13.69
N GLY A 547 22.13 -7.37 -12.85
CA GLY A 547 21.99 -7.52 -11.40
C GLY A 547 20.57 -7.83 -10.95
N ALA A 548 20.26 -7.52 -9.68
CA ALA A 548 18.93 -7.72 -9.12
C ALA A 548 18.27 -6.44 -8.61
N ALA A 549 19.01 -5.34 -8.43
CA ALA A 549 18.48 -4.10 -7.88
C ALA A 549 17.31 -3.56 -8.72
N LEU A 550 16.23 -3.17 -8.03
CA LEU A 550 15.10 -2.48 -8.62
C LEU A 550 15.24 -0.97 -8.35
N VAL A 551 15.82 -0.25 -9.30
CA VAL A 551 16.04 1.18 -9.15
C VAL A 551 14.94 1.93 -9.88
N GLN A 552 14.00 2.48 -9.11
CA GLN A 552 12.89 3.29 -9.64
C GLN A 552 12.76 4.57 -8.83
N ARG A 553 12.83 5.70 -9.52
CA ARG A 553 12.71 7.04 -8.94
C ARG A 553 11.87 7.90 -9.85
N SER A 554 10.84 8.52 -9.29
CA SER A 554 9.99 9.41 -10.06
C SER A 554 9.43 10.55 -9.22
N ARG A 555 8.95 11.58 -9.93
CA ARG A 555 8.16 12.67 -9.35
C ARG A 555 6.92 12.87 -10.22
N LEU A 556 5.78 13.00 -9.57
CA LEU A 556 4.53 13.38 -10.20
C LEU A 556 4.15 14.76 -9.72
N TYR A 557 3.95 15.68 -10.64
CA TYR A 557 3.35 16.98 -10.38
C TYR A 557 1.95 17.01 -10.97
N HIS A 558 0.96 17.39 -10.18
CA HIS A 558 -0.44 17.44 -10.59
C HIS A 558 -1.07 18.75 -10.14
N VAL A 559 -1.80 19.39 -11.04
CA VAL A 559 -2.64 20.54 -10.75
C VAL A 559 -4.02 20.24 -11.33
N GLU A 560 -5.06 20.47 -10.53
CA GLU A 560 -6.44 20.37 -10.98
C GLU A 560 -7.28 21.53 -10.45
N GLY A 561 -8.32 21.85 -11.22
CA GLY A 561 -9.33 22.83 -10.83
C GLY A 561 -10.71 22.39 -11.28
N GLN A 562 -11.71 22.65 -10.45
CA GLN A 562 -13.11 22.45 -10.80
C GLN A 562 -13.99 23.56 -10.26
N TRP A 563 -15.06 23.86 -10.99
CA TRP A 563 -16.05 24.87 -10.65
C TRP A 563 -17.46 24.34 -10.85
N ASP A 564 -18.26 24.45 -9.81
CA ASP A 564 -19.70 24.21 -9.86
C ASP A 564 -20.40 25.52 -10.26
N LEU A 565 -20.87 25.56 -11.48
CA LEU A 565 -21.58 26.69 -12.08
C LEU A 565 -23.11 26.53 -12.01
N SER A 566 -23.62 25.58 -11.22
CA SER A 566 -25.04 25.26 -11.14
C SER A 566 -25.91 26.44 -10.69
N LYS A 567 -25.33 27.36 -9.89
CA LYS A 567 -26.04 28.60 -9.48
C LYS A 567 -26.13 29.63 -10.60
N GLN A 568 -25.25 29.59 -11.58
CA GLN A 568 -25.18 30.54 -12.71
C GLN A 568 -26.00 30.03 -13.90
N VAL A 569 -26.24 28.72 -13.99
CA VAL A 569 -26.96 28.08 -15.10
C VAL A 569 -28.38 27.73 -14.68
N LYS A 570 -29.37 28.31 -15.35
CA LYS A 570 -30.79 28.20 -14.96
C LYS A 570 -31.43 26.83 -15.22
N TYR A 571 -30.98 26.12 -16.24
CA TYR A 571 -31.71 24.95 -16.76
C TYR A 571 -31.18 23.59 -16.34
N PHE A 572 -29.93 23.52 -15.89
CA PHE A 572 -29.25 22.30 -15.45
C PHE A 572 -28.09 22.62 -14.50
N ASN A 573 -27.68 21.66 -13.73
CA ASN A 573 -26.46 21.76 -12.92
C ASN A 573 -25.26 21.52 -13.82
N LEU A 574 -24.27 22.38 -13.73
CA LEU A 574 -23.06 22.35 -14.54
C LEU A 574 -21.82 22.35 -13.64
N LEU A 575 -21.04 21.29 -13.75
CA LEU A 575 -19.69 21.21 -13.20
C LEU A 575 -18.70 21.19 -14.36
N VAL A 576 -17.67 22.01 -14.27
CA VAL A 576 -16.55 22.00 -15.23
C VAL A 576 -15.24 21.86 -14.48
N GLY A 577 -14.27 21.22 -15.09
CA GLY A 577 -12.95 21.08 -14.49
C GLY A 577 -11.91 20.63 -15.48
N GLY A 578 -10.67 20.65 -15.01
CA GLY A 578 -9.54 20.16 -15.78
C GLY A 578 -8.34 19.88 -14.88
N ASP A 579 -7.41 19.10 -15.40
CA ASP A 579 -6.18 18.75 -14.73
C ASP A 579 -4.99 18.70 -15.68
N ALA A 580 -3.83 18.93 -15.12
CA ALA A 580 -2.55 18.74 -15.80
C ALA A 580 -1.60 17.94 -14.90
N ARG A 581 -0.97 16.94 -15.49
CA ARG A 581 -0.02 16.05 -14.81
C ARG A 581 1.30 16.03 -15.56
N VAL A 582 2.38 16.10 -14.82
CA VAL A 582 3.74 15.93 -15.34
C VAL A 582 4.41 14.84 -14.54
N TYR A 583 4.74 13.74 -15.20
CA TYR A 583 5.55 12.66 -14.67
C TYR A 583 7.00 12.95 -15.04
N GLU A 584 7.86 13.04 -14.05
CA GLU A 584 9.30 13.16 -14.18
C GLU A 584 9.91 11.84 -13.72
N ILE A 585 10.47 11.08 -14.64
CA ILE A 585 11.13 9.80 -14.38
C ILE A 585 12.64 10.05 -14.41
N ILE A 586 13.32 9.63 -13.36
CA ILE A 586 14.77 9.74 -13.22
C ILE A 586 15.38 8.49 -13.84
N PRO A 587 16.20 8.62 -14.90
CA PRO A 587 16.84 7.48 -15.55
C PRO A 587 17.71 6.68 -14.57
N ASP A 588 17.63 5.36 -14.71
CA ASP A 588 18.46 4.39 -14.00
C ASP A 588 19.53 3.76 -14.91
N GLY A 589 19.55 4.19 -16.17
CA GLY A 589 20.47 3.69 -17.19
C GLY A 589 20.07 2.35 -17.80
N ASN A 590 18.93 1.79 -17.41
CA ASN A 590 18.52 0.45 -17.81
C ASN A 590 17.01 0.35 -18.14
N SER A 591 16.14 0.30 -17.12
CA SER A 591 14.69 0.27 -17.33
C SER A 591 14.18 1.61 -17.88
N PHE A 592 14.73 2.69 -17.36
CA PHE A 592 14.46 4.06 -17.83
C PHE A 592 15.75 4.71 -18.30
N VAL A 593 15.86 4.95 -19.61
CA VAL A 593 17.06 5.47 -20.23
C VAL A 593 16.84 6.84 -20.88
N ASP A 594 17.85 7.68 -20.83
CA ASP A 594 17.88 8.93 -21.62
C ASP A 594 18.14 8.60 -23.10
N PHE A 595 17.09 8.63 -23.90
CA PHE A 595 17.16 8.35 -25.34
C PHE A 595 17.98 9.38 -26.14
N SER A 596 18.28 10.54 -25.57
CA SER A 596 19.17 11.53 -26.23
C SER A 596 20.64 11.14 -26.20
N ARG A 597 21.02 10.16 -25.34
CA ARG A 597 22.38 9.61 -25.26
C ARG A 597 22.59 8.50 -26.28
N PRO A 598 23.83 8.34 -26.82
CA PRO A 598 24.19 7.19 -27.65
C PRO A 598 23.85 5.86 -26.93
N ILE A 599 23.44 4.85 -27.69
CA ILE A 599 23.04 3.55 -27.14
C ILE A 599 24.14 2.95 -26.26
N ALA A 600 25.39 3.08 -26.68
CA ALA A 600 26.55 2.55 -25.95
C ALA A 600 26.73 3.19 -24.56
N ASP A 601 26.28 4.42 -24.39
CA ASP A 601 26.55 5.21 -23.17
C ASP A 601 25.35 5.25 -22.18
N ARG A 602 24.16 4.76 -22.59
CA ARG A 602 22.93 4.87 -21.80
C ARG A 602 23.03 4.22 -20.42
N GLY A 603 23.75 3.09 -20.32
CA GLY A 603 23.98 2.39 -19.06
C GLY A 603 25.21 2.88 -18.28
N THR A 604 25.90 3.93 -18.75
CA THR A 604 27.09 4.46 -18.08
C THR A 604 26.73 5.75 -17.33
N PRO A 605 27.00 5.86 -16.02
CA PRO A 605 26.73 7.08 -15.28
C PRO A 605 27.60 8.23 -15.77
N LEU A 606 27.07 9.44 -15.69
CA LEU A 606 27.79 10.69 -15.86
C LEU A 606 28.67 10.98 -14.63
N ALA A 607 29.50 12.02 -14.69
CA ALA A 607 30.40 12.41 -13.62
C ALA A 607 29.68 12.78 -12.29
N ASP A 608 28.42 13.21 -12.38
CA ASP A 608 27.54 13.49 -11.24
C ASP A 608 26.78 12.25 -10.71
N GLY A 609 27.04 11.07 -11.29
CA GLY A 609 26.37 9.82 -10.94
C GLY A 609 24.99 9.63 -11.57
N SER A 610 24.49 10.59 -12.33
CA SER A 610 23.21 10.46 -13.06
C SER A 610 23.37 9.64 -14.34
N PHE A 611 22.28 9.06 -14.85
CA PHE A 611 22.27 8.33 -16.13
C PHE A 611 21.76 9.17 -17.30
N GLY A 612 21.69 10.49 -17.14
CA GLY A 612 21.28 11.43 -18.18
C GLY A 612 20.10 12.30 -17.77
N LYS A 613 19.45 12.89 -18.76
CA LYS A 613 18.32 13.82 -18.56
C LYS A 613 17.08 13.08 -18.13
N ASN A 614 16.34 13.68 -17.19
CA ASN A 614 15.05 13.16 -16.76
C ASN A 614 14.05 13.07 -17.92
N ILE A 615 13.22 12.03 -17.87
CA ILE A 615 12.20 11.74 -18.88
C ILE A 615 10.88 12.37 -18.39
N TYR A 616 10.26 13.17 -19.26
CA TYR A 616 9.01 13.84 -18.94
C TYR A 616 7.85 13.28 -19.75
N TYR A 617 6.79 12.87 -19.07
CA TYR A 617 5.52 12.50 -19.68
C TYR A 617 4.41 13.42 -19.15
N LYS A 618 3.65 14.04 -20.07
CA LYS A 618 2.63 15.03 -19.72
C LYS A 618 1.24 14.55 -20.10
N LYS A 619 0.28 14.78 -19.22
CA LYS A 619 -1.15 14.54 -19.47
C LYS A 619 -1.92 15.81 -19.16
N VAL A 620 -2.91 16.13 -19.98
CA VAL A 620 -3.86 17.23 -19.74
C VAL A 620 -5.25 16.65 -19.97
N GLY A 621 -6.16 16.94 -19.08
CA GLY A 621 -7.55 16.51 -19.13
C GLY A 621 -8.49 17.67 -18.85
N ALA A 622 -9.66 17.62 -19.45
CA ALA A 622 -10.78 18.50 -19.11
C ALA A 622 -12.06 17.65 -19.05
N PHE A 623 -12.96 18.01 -18.18
CA PHE A 623 -14.24 17.34 -18.05
C PHE A 623 -15.35 18.35 -17.85
N THR A 624 -16.55 17.97 -18.26
CA THR A 624 -17.78 18.67 -17.92
C THR A 624 -18.81 17.66 -17.48
N GLN A 625 -19.62 18.03 -16.50
CA GLN A 625 -20.72 17.20 -16.03
C GLN A 625 -22.01 18.01 -16.06
N LEU A 626 -23.02 17.47 -16.69
CA LEU A 626 -24.35 18.01 -16.78
C LEU A 626 -25.33 17.15 -15.99
N THR A 627 -26.14 17.77 -15.15
CA THR A 627 -27.18 17.07 -14.40
C THR A 627 -28.49 17.84 -14.46
N LYS A 628 -29.57 17.16 -14.79
CA LYS A 628 -30.92 17.71 -14.77
C LYS A 628 -31.88 16.77 -14.06
N THR A 629 -32.60 17.30 -13.10
CA THR A 629 -33.71 16.59 -12.46
C THR A 629 -35.03 17.07 -13.02
N LEU A 630 -35.92 16.14 -13.28
CA LEU A 630 -37.23 16.36 -13.87
C LEU A 630 -38.30 15.68 -13.02
N PHE A 631 -39.58 16.08 -13.23
CA PHE A 631 -40.75 15.45 -12.62
C PHE A 631 -40.67 15.35 -11.09
N GLN A 632 -40.35 16.46 -10.41
CA GLN A 632 -40.22 16.55 -8.97
C GLN A 632 -39.19 15.52 -8.42
N GLU A 633 -38.02 15.50 -9.04
CA GLU A 633 -36.89 14.62 -8.72
C GLU A 633 -37.07 13.12 -9.04
N ARG A 634 -38.15 12.73 -9.74
CA ARG A 634 -38.37 11.32 -10.12
C ARG A 634 -37.46 10.85 -11.27
N LEU A 635 -36.94 11.76 -12.07
CA LEU A 635 -36.00 11.45 -13.15
C LEU A 635 -34.78 12.35 -13.06
N LYS A 636 -33.58 11.75 -12.93
CA LYS A 636 -32.31 12.43 -13.02
C LYS A 636 -31.60 12.05 -14.32
N ILE A 637 -31.32 13.01 -15.18
CA ILE A 637 -30.49 12.85 -16.37
C ILE A 637 -29.09 13.34 -16.03
N PHE A 638 -28.11 12.49 -16.30
CA PHE A 638 -26.72 12.74 -15.99
C PHE A 638 -25.85 12.42 -17.21
N GLY A 639 -24.84 13.26 -17.47
CA GLY A 639 -23.84 13.05 -18.52
C GLY A 639 -22.50 13.67 -18.12
N SER A 640 -21.43 13.00 -18.42
CA SER A 640 -20.07 13.46 -18.19
C SER A 640 -19.15 13.06 -19.35
#